data_014214c0b8bf7e3b6fa78ea6c90245d5
#
_entry.id   014214c0b8bf7e3b6fa78ea6c90245d5
#
_cell.length_a   1.000
_cell.length_b   1.000
_cell.length_c   1.000
_cell.angle_alpha   90.00
_cell.angle_beta   90.00
_cell.angle_gamma   90.00
#
_symmetry.space_group_name_H-M   'P 1'
#
loop_
_entity.id
_entity.type
_entity.pdbx_description
1 polymer ?
#
loop_
_entity_poly.entity_id
_entity_poly.type
_entity_poly.pdbx_seq_one_letter_code
_entity_poly.pdbx_strand_id
1 'polypeptide(L)'
;MRFFYLYLPSIALLNLAAYNHSSMDIKTFWQYESQQIFDQLKSSPEGLSSAEASKRLKENTSHQKHRSQVIKDIFLFLNQFKSPLVLLLVAAVILAGFVGETSDVFIILFILLSTGILSFIQERHAGKAVEKLKSLIRTKVKVLRDKKEKEVYTEEIVPGDVLTLTAGDMIPADCFLIESNDLHTNEAALTGETYPASKAVGSVPADAVLSKRKNVLFEGTSVVSGTGKVIAVLTGGDTVFGNIAASIATPPAETAFERGIKKFGYLLMQITIILSIIILAVNVYFGRPLVESLLFGLALAVGMAPELLPAIMTIAMSSGAKRMCKQKVIVKKLSSIQNLGEINLFCSDKTGTLTEGVLKVSSVIDISGNENTKVKEMACLNAFFESGFRNPMDTALRSIENISTEGYEKTSEIPYDFIRKRLSVCLKHESQHLLITKGAVKNIVQVCTRVLMPDGTIADISTQKNKIDELYDHYSNQGFRMVGVCYKVTDKKTQLTVSDEQQMIFAGFVLLFDPPKEGVIEIIHTLKKNGVELKIITGDNKLVAGYIANKIGLKKVHIVAGSELVHISPEALVHKVQHANVFAEIEPQQKENIIRALRKAGNAVAYMGDGINDVAAINAADVGISINNAVDIAREAADVVLLEKNLEVINAAIIEGRKTFLNTLKYIFIQSSAMFGNMFSMAGASLVLPFLPMLPQQILLTNFLSDLPYMTIAADKVDEEQLSRPQKWNIKQLKNFMIVFGLHSSFFDFLIFFSLYKIFHADEIVFHTGWFIESVCTELLILFVMRTRKSLIKSRPGKLLITLSLISLFITLALPFTPFATMLGLVVPPLKLLFVVLGVLIFYVITADVLKMIFFKRTSK
;
A
#
# COMPACT_ATOMS: atom_id res chain seq x y z
N MET A 1 -29.37 13.74 19.92
CA MET A 1 -28.26 14.69 19.96
C MET A 1 -28.17 15.43 18.64
N ARG A 2 -29.13 16.37 18.45
CA ARG A 2 -29.19 17.31 17.30
C ARG A 2 -29.35 18.70 17.89
N PHE A 3 -28.27 19.29 18.44
CA PHE A 3 -28.24 20.70 18.85
C PHE A 3 -26.77 21.04 19.10
N PHE A 4 -26.05 21.41 18.04
CA PHE A 4 -24.82 22.24 18.08
C PHE A 4 -24.24 22.39 16.66
N TYR A 5 -25.08 22.85 15.73
CA TYR A 5 -24.64 23.36 14.43
C TYR A 5 -25.49 24.57 14.04
N LEU A 6 -25.30 25.63 14.76
CA LEU A 6 -25.80 26.96 14.35
C LEU A 6 -24.98 27.99 15.16
N TYR A 7 -23.96 28.50 14.54
CA TYR A 7 -23.35 29.83 14.71
C TYR A 7 -21.89 29.76 14.23
N LEU A 8 -21.72 30.08 12.96
CA LEU A 8 -20.57 30.77 12.36
C LEU A 8 -20.73 30.83 10.82
N PRO A 9 -21.48 31.80 10.32
CA PRO A 9 -21.11 32.38 9.06
C PRO A 9 -21.23 33.92 9.14
N SER A 10 -20.20 34.61 9.62
CA SER A 10 -20.23 36.09 9.60
C SER A 10 -18.84 36.73 9.62
N ILE A 11 -17.77 36.06 9.17
CA ILE A 11 -16.44 36.72 8.99
C ILE A 11 -15.89 36.58 7.55
N ALA A 12 -16.61 35.95 6.65
CA ALA A 12 -16.18 35.80 5.25
C ALA A 12 -16.73 36.90 4.30
N LEU A 13 -17.40 37.91 4.82
CA LEU A 13 -18.11 38.93 3.97
C LEU A 13 -17.53 40.34 4.04
N LEU A 14 -16.32 40.55 4.56
CA LEU A 14 -15.76 41.89 4.71
C LEU A 14 -14.45 42.15 3.94
N ASN A 15 -14.11 41.34 2.94
CA ASN A 15 -12.98 41.64 2.04
C ASN A 15 -13.33 41.48 0.55
N LEU A 16 -14.57 41.83 0.17
CA LEU A 16 -15.03 41.75 -1.23
C LEU A 16 -15.32 43.13 -1.84
N ALA A 17 -14.64 44.20 -1.38
CA ALA A 17 -14.84 45.53 -1.92
C ALA A 17 -13.52 46.27 -2.12
N ALA A 18 -12.62 45.76 -2.98
CA ALA A 18 -11.57 46.58 -3.63
C ALA A 18 -10.81 45.74 -4.68
N TYR A 19 -11.44 45.40 -5.81
CA TYR A 19 -10.74 45.15 -7.08
C TYR A 19 -11.76 45.19 -8.22
N ASN A 20 -12.11 46.42 -8.64
CA ASN A 20 -12.80 46.66 -9.92
C ASN A 20 -11.73 46.99 -10.97
N HIS A 21 -11.31 46.01 -11.75
CA HIS A 21 -10.93 46.10 -13.15
C HIS A 21 -11.23 44.74 -13.76
N SER A 22 -11.86 44.69 -14.91
CA SER A 22 -12.35 43.54 -15.67
C SER A 22 -11.42 42.31 -15.57
N SER A 23 -11.40 41.66 -14.43
CA SER A 23 -10.57 40.46 -14.20
C SER A 23 -11.37 39.29 -14.70
N MET A 24 -10.84 38.64 -15.71
CA MET A 24 -11.21 37.29 -16.16
C MET A 24 -11.43 36.38 -14.95
N ASP A 25 -12.56 35.69 -14.87
CA ASP A 25 -12.79 34.73 -13.80
C ASP A 25 -11.92 33.49 -14.08
N ILE A 26 -10.83 33.36 -13.35
CA ILE A 26 -9.88 32.24 -13.47
C ILE A 26 -10.54 30.87 -13.20
N LYS A 27 -11.71 30.84 -12.56
CA LYS A 27 -12.49 29.63 -12.31
C LYS A 27 -13.21 29.10 -13.55
N THR A 28 -13.29 29.88 -14.63
CA THR A 28 -13.88 29.51 -15.91
C THR A 28 -12.89 29.63 -17.06
N PHE A 29 -11.61 29.33 -16.78
CA PHE A 29 -10.49 29.55 -17.71
C PHE A 29 -10.61 28.84 -19.07
N TRP A 30 -11.41 27.78 -19.17
CA TRP A 30 -11.61 27.02 -20.41
C TRP A 30 -12.34 27.76 -21.52
N GLN A 31 -12.98 28.88 -21.21
CA GLN A 31 -13.70 29.74 -22.20
C GLN A 31 -12.79 30.71 -22.96
N TYR A 32 -11.55 30.86 -22.50
CA TYR A 32 -10.64 31.86 -23.02
C TYR A 32 -9.65 31.29 -24.03
N GLU A 33 -8.98 32.17 -24.79
CA GLU A 33 -7.90 31.79 -25.68
C GLU A 33 -6.55 31.73 -24.93
N SER A 34 -5.59 30.98 -25.50
CA SER A 34 -4.28 30.76 -24.89
C SER A 34 -3.57 32.06 -24.51
N GLN A 35 -3.62 33.08 -25.37
CA GLN A 35 -2.96 34.37 -25.12
C GLN A 35 -3.53 35.06 -23.88
N GLN A 36 -4.86 35.05 -23.73
CA GLN A 36 -5.54 35.68 -22.58
C GLN A 36 -5.15 34.98 -21.27
N ILE A 37 -4.97 33.66 -21.29
CA ILE A 37 -4.50 32.87 -20.13
C ILE A 37 -3.06 33.26 -19.76
N PHE A 38 -2.15 33.37 -20.74
CA PHE A 38 -0.79 33.81 -20.49
C PHE A 38 -0.73 35.23 -19.88
N ASP A 39 -1.51 36.16 -20.41
CA ASP A 39 -1.56 37.54 -19.92
C ASP A 39 -2.08 37.59 -18.47
N GLN A 40 -3.17 36.88 -18.17
CA GLN A 40 -3.75 36.78 -16.83
C GLN A 40 -2.78 36.18 -15.79
N LEU A 41 -2.10 35.12 -16.17
CA LEU A 41 -1.14 34.42 -15.28
C LEU A 41 0.24 35.11 -15.29
N LYS A 42 0.41 36.21 -16.06
CA LYS A 42 1.72 36.86 -16.22
C LYS A 42 2.82 35.85 -16.56
N SER A 43 2.55 35.00 -17.54
CA SER A 43 3.43 33.95 -18.04
C SER A 43 3.66 34.12 -19.55
N SER A 44 4.44 33.20 -20.14
CA SER A 44 4.71 33.21 -21.58
C SER A 44 4.78 31.77 -22.11
N PRO A 45 4.64 31.57 -23.45
CA PRO A 45 4.86 30.26 -24.07
C PRO A 45 6.24 29.64 -23.80
N GLU A 46 7.23 30.48 -23.43
CA GLU A 46 8.59 30.09 -23.05
C GLU A 46 8.73 29.76 -21.53
N GLY A 47 7.61 29.80 -20.79
CA GLY A 47 7.51 29.51 -19.38
C GLY A 47 7.87 30.67 -18.46
N LEU A 48 7.85 30.42 -17.15
CA LEU A 48 8.22 31.36 -16.10
C LEU A 48 9.74 31.37 -15.89
N SER A 49 10.26 32.46 -15.29
CA SER A 49 11.60 32.42 -14.71
C SER A 49 11.60 31.60 -13.42
N SER A 50 12.72 30.92 -13.14
CA SER A 50 12.89 30.17 -11.88
C SER A 50 12.75 31.03 -10.63
N ALA A 51 13.11 32.32 -10.71
CA ALA A 51 12.94 33.30 -9.62
C ALA A 51 11.47 33.60 -9.34
N GLU A 52 10.67 33.85 -10.40
CA GLU A 52 9.24 34.12 -10.27
C GLU A 52 8.49 32.88 -9.77
N ALA A 53 8.80 31.69 -10.30
CA ALA A 53 8.20 30.44 -9.82
C ALA A 53 8.49 30.21 -8.32
N SER A 54 9.71 30.46 -7.86
CA SER A 54 10.10 30.34 -6.43
C SER A 54 9.37 31.37 -5.56
N LYS A 55 9.12 32.57 -6.07
CA LYS A 55 8.34 33.62 -5.37
C LYS A 55 6.87 33.18 -5.21
N ARG A 56 6.21 32.76 -6.29
CA ARG A 56 4.83 32.24 -6.28
C ARG A 56 4.68 31.05 -5.35
N LEU A 57 5.63 30.14 -5.35
CA LEU A 57 5.63 28.99 -4.46
C LEU A 57 5.66 29.38 -2.97
N LYS A 58 6.48 30.39 -2.62
CA LYS A 58 6.54 30.92 -1.24
C LYS A 58 5.24 31.61 -0.84
N GLU A 59 4.65 32.39 -1.72
CA GLU A 59 3.37 33.05 -1.46
C GLU A 59 2.24 32.04 -1.24
N ASN A 60 2.15 30.96 -2.04
CA ASN A 60 1.17 29.87 -1.87
C ASN A 60 1.41 29.04 -0.61
N THR A 61 2.66 28.82 -0.22
CA THR A 61 2.99 27.95 0.94
C THR A 61 2.94 28.66 2.28
N SER A 62 3.05 30.00 2.33
CA SER A 62 3.12 30.76 3.60
C SER A 62 1.81 30.74 4.39
N HIS A 63 0.66 30.63 3.74
CA HIS A 63 -0.65 30.65 4.40
C HIS A 63 -1.17 29.28 4.86
N GLN A 64 -0.71 28.18 4.29
CA GLN A 64 -1.26 26.85 4.58
C GLN A 64 -0.44 25.98 5.54
N LYS A 65 0.90 26.07 5.55
CA LYS A 65 1.74 25.10 6.27
C LYS A 65 1.86 25.30 7.79
N HIS A 66 1.93 26.51 8.30
CA HIS A 66 2.24 26.71 9.73
C HIS A 66 1.01 26.53 10.64
N ARG A 67 -0.16 27.01 10.22
CA ARG A 67 -1.41 26.88 10.99
C ARG A 67 -1.96 25.43 10.99
N SER A 68 -1.68 24.69 9.93
CA SER A 68 -2.16 23.33 9.73
C SER A 68 -1.42 22.31 10.61
N GLN A 69 -0.13 22.45 10.89
CA GLN A 69 0.66 21.43 11.58
C GLN A 69 0.46 21.44 13.10
N VAL A 70 0.41 22.63 13.71
CA VAL A 70 0.08 22.77 15.14
C VAL A 70 -1.35 22.28 15.41
N ILE A 71 -2.28 22.64 14.54
CA ILE A 71 -3.68 22.20 14.68
C ILE A 71 -3.77 20.67 14.50
N LYS A 72 -3.05 20.08 13.57
CA LYS A 72 -2.97 18.62 13.39
C LYS A 72 -2.37 17.93 14.62
N ASP A 73 -1.30 18.47 15.18
CA ASP A 73 -0.67 17.93 16.39
C ASP A 73 -1.62 18.01 17.60
N ILE A 74 -2.36 19.12 17.75
CA ILE A 74 -3.39 19.25 18.79
C ILE A 74 -4.53 18.26 18.59
N PHE A 75 -5.05 18.13 17.36
CA PHE A 75 -6.07 17.14 17.04
C PHE A 75 -5.59 15.70 17.27
N LEU A 76 -4.35 15.40 16.91
CA LEU A 76 -3.74 14.09 17.15
C LEU A 76 -3.67 13.79 18.65
N PHE A 77 -3.26 14.77 19.46
CA PHE A 77 -3.26 14.64 20.93
C PHE A 77 -4.66 14.45 21.50
N LEU A 78 -5.62 15.29 21.11
CA LEU A 78 -7.00 15.19 21.59
C LEU A 78 -7.70 13.90 21.14
N ASN A 79 -7.33 13.35 19.98
CA ASN A 79 -7.88 12.08 19.52
C ASN A 79 -7.47 10.88 20.40
N GLN A 80 -6.35 10.96 21.13
CA GLN A 80 -5.99 9.92 22.09
C GLN A 80 -7.05 9.76 23.18
N PHE A 81 -7.78 10.82 23.52
CA PHE A 81 -8.80 10.86 24.56
C PHE A 81 -10.23 10.54 24.06
N LYS A 82 -10.42 10.25 22.77
CA LYS A 82 -11.74 9.90 22.20
C LYS A 82 -12.11 8.42 22.33
N SER A 83 -11.19 7.58 22.78
CA SER A 83 -11.48 6.17 23.00
C SER A 83 -12.61 6.01 24.03
N PRO A 84 -13.61 5.13 23.80
CA PRO A 84 -14.67 4.86 24.78
C PRO A 84 -14.13 4.50 26.16
N LEU A 85 -12.98 3.87 26.22
CA LEU A 85 -12.31 3.40 27.43
C LEU A 85 -11.65 4.55 28.19
N VAL A 86 -11.02 5.48 27.48
CA VAL A 86 -10.50 6.71 28.08
C VAL A 86 -11.64 7.57 28.63
N LEU A 87 -12.80 7.59 27.97
CA LEU A 87 -13.99 8.26 28.49
C LEU A 87 -14.50 7.60 29.77
N LEU A 88 -14.39 6.27 29.91
CA LEU A 88 -14.68 5.58 31.17
C LEU A 88 -13.70 5.95 32.28
N LEU A 89 -12.39 6.11 31.99
CA LEU A 89 -11.40 6.65 32.94
C LEU A 89 -11.73 8.05 33.37
N VAL A 90 -12.12 8.92 32.44
CA VAL A 90 -12.56 10.28 32.79
C VAL A 90 -13.79 10.24 33.71
N ALA A 91 -14.73 9.34 33.44
CA ALA A 91 -15.88 9.13 34.31
C ALA A 91 -15.46 8.63 35.70
N ALA A 92 -14.47 7.73 35.78
CA ALA A 92 -13.92 7.26 37.07
C ALA A 92 -13.22 8.38 37.85
N VAL A 93 -12.46 9.25 37.18
CA VAL A 93 -11.86 10.45 37.81
C VAL A 93 -12.92 11.38 38.40
N ILE A 94 -13.97 11.64 37.63
CA ILE A 94 -15.10 12.48 38.07
C ILE A 94 -15.78 11.85 39.28
N LEU A 95 -16.04 10.55 39.24
CA LEU A 95 -16.69 9.82 40.33
C LEU A 95 -15.84 9.81 41.61
N ALA A 96 -14.52 9.51 41.51
CA ALA A 96 -13.59 9.54 42.61
C ALA A 96 -13.50 10.95 43.24
N GLY A 97 -13.55 11.99 42.42
CA GLY A 97 -13.60 13.37 42.88
C GLY A 97 -14.87 13.71 43.67
N PHE A 98 -16.02 13.20 43.28
CA PHE A 98 -17.28 13.38 44.05
C PHE A 98 -17.27 12.63 45.39
N VAL A 99 -16.55 11.51 45.48
CA VAL A 99 -16.46 10.71 46.72
C VAL A 99 -15.40 11.29 47.67
N GLY A 100 -14.55 12.19 47.21
CA GLY A 100 -13.51 12.82 48.02
C GLY A 100 -12.17 12.09 48.03
N GLU A 101 -12.01 11.06 47.21
CA GLU A 101 -10.80 10.27 47.07
C GLU A 101 -9.76 11.04 46.23
N THR A 102 -9.22 12.11 46.78
CA THR A 102 -8.32 13.04 46.09
C THR A 102 -7.04 12.37 45.59
N SER A 103 -6.50 11.38 46.31
CA SER A 103 -5.32 10.62 45.91
C SER A 103 -5.56 9.81 44.62
N ASP A 104 -6.69 9.14 44.51
CA ASP A 104 -7.08 8.35 43.36
C ASP A 104 -7.26 9.23 42.12
N VAL A 105 -7.90 10.41 42.31
CA VAL A 105 -8.06 11.39 41.24
C VAL A 105 -6.70 11.78 40.65
N PHE A 106 -5.72 12.12 41.48
CA PHE A 106 -4.39 12.52 41.01
C PHE A 106 -3.64 11.37 40.31
N ILE A 107 -3.71 10.15 40.84
CA ILE A 107 -3.02 8.98 40.27
C ILE A 107 -3.64 8.59 38.95
N ILE A 108 -4.97 8.47 38.86
CA ILE A 108 -5.66 8.12 37.61
C ILE A 108 -5.41 9.19 36.55
N LEU A 109 -5.47 10.48 36.92
CA LEU A 109 -5.20 11.59 36.03
C LEU A 109 -3.74 11.57 35.51
N PHE A 110 -2.78 11.29 36.38
CA PHE A 110 -1.37 11.18 36.03
C PHE A 110 -1.14 10.04 35.04
N ILE A 111 -1.72 8.87 35.28
CA ILE A 111 -1.62 7.71 34.38
C ILE A 111 -2.27 8.02 33.02
N LEU A 112 -3.47 8.60 33.03
CA LEU A 112 -4.19 9.00 31.83
C LEU A 112 -3.39 9.98 30.97
N LEU A 113 -2.83 11.02 31.58
CA LEU A 113 -2.01 12.00 30.87
C LEU A 113 -0.69 11.38 30.36
N SER A 114 -0.03 10.56 31.17
CA SER A 114 1.22 9.89 30.80
C SER A 114 1.02 8.95 29.61
N THR A 115 -0.03 8.13 29.64
CA THR A 115 -0.38 7.22 28.53
C THR A 115 -0.77 8.01 27.27
N GLY A 116 -1.55 9.07 27.42
CA GLY A 116 -1.95 9.94 26.30
C GLY A 116 -0.75 10.65 25.65
N ILE A 117 0.17 11.18 26.46
CA ILE A 117 1.41 11.81 25.98
C ILE A 117 2.30 10.79 25.28
N LEU A 118 2.47 9.60 25.86
CA LEU A 118 3.28 8.52 25.29
C LEU A 118 2.74 8.08 23.93
N SER A 119 1.44 7.85 23.85
CA SER A 119 0.76 7.48 22.60
C SER A 119 0.90 8.58 21.52
N PHE A 120 0.72 9.85 21.91
CA PHE A 120 0.91 10.99 21.02
C PHE A 120 2.34 11.09 20.47
N ILE A 121 3.36 10.99 21.34
CA ILE A 121 4.77 11.04 20.91
C ILE A 121 5.08 9.91 19.93
N GLN A 122 4.59 8.71 20.21
CA GLN A 122 4.80 7.54 19.35
C GLN A 122 4.14 7.70 17.97
N GLU A 123 2.86 8.10 17.93
CA GLU A 123 2.11 8.29 16.69
C GLU A 123 2.73 9.41 15.84
N ARG A 124 3.14 10.52 16.48
CA ARG A 124 3.84 11.63 15.82
C ARG A 124 5.18 11.20 15.21
N HIS A 125 5.98 10.43 15.95
CA HIS A 125 7.27 9.91 15.46
C HIS A 125 7.07 8.94 14.30
N ALA A 126 6.08 8.07 14.37
CA ALA A 126 5.75 7.13 13.30
C ALA A 126 5.25 7.89 12.04
N GLY A 127 4.38 8.87 12.19
CA GLY A 127 3.90 9.71 11.10
C GLY A 127 5.02 10.44 10.37
N LYS A 128 5.93 11.10 11.11
CA LYS A 128 7.11 11.76 10.51
C LYS A 128 8.05 10.81 9.78
N ALA A 129 8.24 9.58 10.29
CA ALA A 129 9.05 8.58 9.62
C ALA A 129 8.46 8.17 8.27
N VAL A 130 7.13 8.00 8.20
CA VAL A 130 6.41 7.68 6.95
C VAL A 130 6.47 8.83 5.95
N GLU A 131 6.27 10.06 6.41
CA GLU A 131 6.36 11.26 5.56
C GLU A 131 7.74 11.37 4.92
N LYS A 132 8.80 11.12 5.70
CA LYS A 132 10.19 11.08 5.19
C LYS A 132 10.39 9.94 4.17
N LEU A 133 9.74 8.79 4.34
CA LEU A 133 9.83 7.70 3.36
C LEU A 133 9.09 8.04 2.06
N LYS A 134 7.91 8.64 2.15
CA LYS A 134 7.15 9.10 0.97
C LYS A 134 7.92 10.16 0.17
N SER A 135 8.69 11.02 0.82
CA SER A 135 9.49 12.04 0.11
C SER A 135 10.59 11.47 -0.79
N LEU A 136 10.95 10.18 -0.65
CA LEU A 136 11.94 9.52 -1.50
C LEU A 136 11.42 9.12 -2.89
N ILE A 137 10.10 9.11 -3.07
CA ILE A 137 9.42 8.70 -4.32
C ILE A 137 8.51 9.81 -4.86
N ARG A 138 8.92 11.07 -4.70
CA ARG A 138 8.14 12.19 -5.25
C ARG A 138 8.10 12.14 -6.75
N THR A 139 6.92 12.43 -7.31
CA THR A 139 6.73 12.56 -8.75
C THR A 139 7.37 13.85 -9.24
N LYS A 140 8.07 13.76 -10.37
CA LYS A 140 8.66 14.90 -11.07
C LYS A 140 7.92 15.12 -12.37
N VAL A 141 7.81 16.39 -12.74
CA VAL A 141 7.15 16.83 -13.98
C VAL A 141 8.11 17.71 -14.76
N LYS A 142 8.05 17.64 -16.08
CA LYS A 142 8.83 18.48 -16.98
C LYS A 142 8.14 19.83 -17.13
N VAL A 143 8.82 20.89 -16.71
CA VAL A 143 8.36 22.27 -16.82
C VAL A 143 9.31 23.07 -17.71
N LEU A 144 8.77 24.02 -18.44
CA LEU A 144 9.56 24.98 -19.18
C LEU A 144 9.77 26.21 -18.31
N ARG A 145 11.00 26.36 -17.75
CA ARG A 145 11.43 27.52 -16.97
C ARG A 145 12.75 28.06 -17.51
N ASP A 146 12.90 29.36 -17.54
CA ASP A 146 14.08 30.03 -18.11
C ASP A 146 14.35 29.58 -19.57
N LYS A 147 13.32 29.34 -20.35
CA LYS A 147 13.36 28.85 -21.76
C LYS A 147 14.00 27.46 -21.93
N LYS A 148 14.10 26.71 -20.83
CA LYS A 148 14.67 25.35 -20.82
C LYS A 148 13.76 24.38 -20.12
N GLU A 149 13.69 23.15 -20.63
CA GLU A 149 13.00 22.08 -19.91
C GLU A 149 13.79 21.72 -18.64
N LYS A 150 13.08 21.69 -17.51
CA LYS A 150 13.58 21.31 -16.19
C LYS A 150 12.63 20.31 -15.57
N GLU A 151 13.17 19.36 -14.79
CA GLU A 151 12.36 18.50 -13.96
C GLU A 151 12.20 19.14 -12.57
N VAL A 152 10.94 19.35 -12.16
CA VAL A 152 10.59 19.83 -10.82
C VAL A 152 9.63 18.85 -10.14
N TYR A 153 9.55 18.88 -8.81
CA TYR A 153 8.56 18.08 -8.11
C TYR A 153 7.14 18.62 -8.32
N THR A 154 6.16 17.73 -8.35
CA THR A 154 4.74 18.09 -8.54
C THR A 154 4.27 19.18 -7.57
N GLU A 155 4.75 19.12 -6.31
CA GLU A 155 4.41 20.13 -5.30
C GLU A 155 5.06 21.51 -5.53
N GLU A 156 5.98 21.62 -6.47
CA GLU A 156 6.67 22.87 -6.84
C GLU A 156 6.04 23.56 -8.05
N ILE A 157 4.97 22.98 -8.59
CA ILE A 157 4.19 23.58 -9.69
C ILE A 157 3.40 24.77 -9.16
N VAL A 158 3.47 25.86 -9.91
CA VAL A 158 2.75 27.09 -9.60
C VAL A 158 1.89 27.53 -10.79
N PRO A 159 0.80 28.27 -10.55
CA PRO A 159 0.02 28.86 -11.64
C PRO A 159 0.91 29.68 -12.59
N GLY A 160 0.81 29.40 -13.89
CA GLY A 160 1.63 29.99 -14.94
C GLY A 160 2.82 29.14 -15.40
N ASP A 161 3.13 28.01 -14.76
CA ASP A 161 4.11 27.05 -15.27
C ASP A 161 3.62 26.39 -16.55
N VAL A 162 4.50 26.29 -17.54
CA VAL A 162 4.25 25.56 -18.79
C VAL A 162 4.84 24.17 -18.68
N LEU A 163 4.00 23.13 -18.91
CA LEU A 163 4.34 21.73 -18.73
C LEU A 163 4.30 21.00 -20.08
N THR A 164 5.17 20.01 -20.23
CA THR A 164 5.12 19.02 -21.33
C THR A 164 4.66 17.69 -20.75
N LEU A 165 3.54 17.17 -21.24
CA LEU A 165 2.92 15.93 -20.79
C LEU A 165 2.95 14.88 -21.89
N THR A 166 3.21 13.64 -21.50
CA THR A 166 3.29 12.47 -22.39
C THR A 166 2.50 11.30 -21.81
N ALA A 167 2.22 10.30 -22.63
CA ALA A 167 1.51 9.09 -22.17
C ALA A 167 2.16 8.48 -20.93
N GLY A 168 1.35 8.25 -19.88
CA GLY A 168 1.80 7.73 -18.59
C GLY A 168 2.03 8.77 -17.51
N ASP A 169 2.10 10.06 -17.86
CA ASP A 169 2.27 11.15 -16.90
C ASP A 169 0.96 11.40 -16.13
N MET A 170 1.11 11.71 -14.85
CA MET A 170 0.02 12.27 -14.06
C MET A 170 -0.06 13.78 -14.26
N ILE A 171 -1.27 14.29 -14.37
CA ILE A 171 -1.54 15.72 -14.52
C ILE A 171 -1.47 16.37 -13.13
N PRO A 172 -0.50 17.29 -12.91
CA PRO A 172 -0.16 17.78 -11.58
C PRO A 172 -0.99 18.96 -11.08
N ALA A 173 -1.84 19.52 -11.96
CA ALA A 173 -2.62 20.73 -11.72
C ALA A 173 -3.80 20.78 -12.68
N ASP A 174 -4.79 21.64 -12.45
CA ASP A 174 -5.76 21.93 -13.51
C ASP A 174 -5.10 22.84 -14.55
N CYS A 175 -4.91 22.28 -15.74
CA CYS A 175 -4.12 22.87 -16.80
C CYS A 175 -4.97 23.23 -18.01
N PHE A 176 -4.57 24.31 -18.70
CA PHE A 176 -5.12 24.69 -19.99
C PHE A 176 -4.22 24.18 -21.13
N LEU A 177 -4.80 23.59 -22.15
CA LEU A 177 -4.11 22.95 -23.28
C LEU A 177 -3.66 23.98 -24.31
N ILE A 178 -2.35 24.05 -24.57
CA ILE A 178 -1.72 24.97 -25.52
C ILE A 178 -1.49 24.28 -26.86
N GLU A 179 -0.91 23.08 -26.82
CA GLU A 179 -0.60 22.25 -27.97
C GLU A 179 -1.03 20.80 -27.70
N SER A 180 -1.57 20.11 -28.69
CA SER A 180 -2.03 18.73 -28.59
C SER A 180 -1.63 17.94 -29.82
N ASN A 181 -1.08 16.76 -29.60
CA ASN A 181 -0.83 15.77 -30.63
C ASN A 181 -1.47 14.42 -30.20
N ASP A 182 -2.70 14.19 -30.67
CA ASP A 182 -3.53 13.00 -30.38
C ASP A 182 -3.65 12.69 -28.86
N LEU A 183 -3.82 13.75 -28.06
CA LEU A 183 -3.83 13.67 -26.62
C LEU A 183 -5.14 13.12 -26.08
N HIS A 184 -5.05 12.04 -25.30
CA HIS A 184 -6.18 11.44 -24.61
C HIS A 184 -5.86 11.29 -23.11
N THR A 185 -6.84 11.61 -22.26
CA THR A 185 -6.70 11.55 -20.80
C THR A 185 -7.72 10.61 -20.18
N ASN A 186 -7.34 9.95 -19.09
CA ASN A 186 -8.25 9.15 -18.26
C ASN A 186 -8.84 10.05 -17.17
N GLU A 187 -10.09 10.39 -17.31
CA GLU A 187 -10.83 11.26 -16.40
C GLU A 187 -11.90 10.52 -15.60
N ALA A 188 -11.86 9.19 -15.58
CA ALA A 188 -12.87 8.35 -14.93
C ALA A 188 -13.09 8.67 -13.43
N ALA A 189 -12.03 9.12 -12.74
CA ALA A 189 -12.10 9.52 -11.33
C ALA A 189 -12.96 10.77 -11.10
N LEU A 190 -13.08 11.65 -12.11
CA LEU A 190 -13.84 12.90 -12.02
C LEU A 190 -15.19 12.83 -12.73
N THR A 191 -15.24 12.18 -13.89
CA THR A 191 -16.43 12.16 -14.77
C THR A 191 -17.24 10.87 -14.63
N GLY A 192 -16.65 9.80 -14.10
CA GLY A 192 -17.23 8.45 -14.08
C GLY A 192 -17.18 7.73 -15.43
N GLU A 193 -16.70 8.39 -16.51
CA GLU A 193 -16.59 7.79 -17.84
C GLU A 193 -15.31 6.96 -17.96
N THR A 194 -15.43 5.70 -18.35
CA THR A 194 -14.30 4.76 -18.44
C THR A 194 -13.48 4.88 -19.72
N TYR A 195 -14.02 5.51 -20.76
CA TYR A 195 -13.31 5.75 -22.02
C TYR A 195 -12.40 6.96 -21.92
N PRO A 196 -11.18 6.92 -22.47
CA PRO A 196 -10.29 8.07 -22.52
C PRO A 196 -10.92 9.26 -23.21
N ALA A 197 -10.82 10.44 -22.59
CA ALA A 197 -11.33 11.68 -23.13
C ALA A 197 -10.33 12.28 -24.13
N SER A 198 -10.75 12.53 -25.37
CA SER A 198 -9.94 13.23 -26.37
C SER A 198 -9.82 14.71 -26.03
N LYS A 199 -8.59 15.24 -26.05
CA LYS A 199 -8.27 16.63 -25.74
C LYS A 199 -7.86 17.40 -27.01
N ALA A 200 -8.40 18.61 -27.13
CA ALA A 200 -8.17 19.47 -28.29
C ALA A 200 -8.01 20.93 -27.87
N VAL A 201 -7.15 21.65 -28.56
CA VAL A 201 -6.94 23.08 -28.37
C VAL A 201 -8.18 23.88 -28.85
N GLY A 202 -8.46 25.00 -28.21
CA GLY A 202 -9.54 25.91 -28.55
C GLY A 202 -10.33 26.34 -27.33
N SER A 203 -11.30 27.24 -27.50
CA SER A 203 -12.20 27.68 -26.43
C SER A 203 -13.41 26.75 -26.30
N VAL A 204 -13.94 26.64 -25.09
CA VAL A 204 -15.12 25.83 -24.77
C VAL A 204 -16.13 26.71 -24.06
N PRO A 205 -17.47 26.57 -24.28
CA PRO A 205 -18.47 27.39 -23.61
C PRO A 205 -18.33 27.40 -22.09
N ALA A 206 -18.62 28.56 -21.46
CA ALA A 206 -18.46 28.76 -20.02
C ALA A 206 -19.29 27.78 -19.18
N ASP A 207 -20.47 27.37 -19.66
CA ASP A 207 -21.42 26.45 -19.04
C ASP A 207 -21.12 24.96 -19.33
N ALA A 208 -20.02 24.66 -20.03
CA ALA A 208 -19.68 23.27 -20.37
C ALA A 208 -19.44 22.43 -19.13
N VAL A 209 -20.10 21.28 -19.08
CA VAL A 209 -19.85 20.24 -18.04
C VAL A 209 -18.44 19.69 -18.16
N LEU A 210 -17.91 19.15 -17.07
CA LEU A 210 -16.51 18.67 -16.94
C LEU A 210 -16.09 17.78 -18.12
N SER A 211 -16.88 16.78 -18.48
CA SER A 211 -16.56 15.82 -19.56
C SER A 211 -16.51 16.45 -20.97
N LYS A 212 -17.03 17.66 -21.14
CA LYS A 212 -17.01 18.38 -22.43
C LYS A 212 -15.90 19.42 -22.52
N ARG A 213 -15.13 19.66 -21.47
CA ARG A 213 -14.01 20.61 -21.45
C ARG A 213 -12.78 20.00 -22.10
N LYS A 214 -12.77 19.98 -23.45
CA LYS A 214 -11.70 19.33 -24.23
C LYS A 214 -10.33 20.03 -24.12
N ASN A 215 -10.31 21.29 -23.74
CA ASN A 215 -9.11 22.12 -23.62
C ASN A 215 -8.56 22.19 -22.18
N VAL A 216 -9.13 21.41 -21.25
CA VAL A 216 -8.69 21.34 -19.85
C VAL A 216 -8.17 19.94 -19.53
N LEU A 217 -7.06 19.89 -18.81
CA LEU A 217 -6.55 18.69 -18.17
C LEU A 217 -6.67 18.87 -16.67
N PHE A 218 -7.23 17.91 -15.96
CA PHE A 218 -7.55 18.00 -14.53
C PHE A 218 -6.51 17.33 -13.66
N GLU A 219 -6.18 17.95 -12.51
CA GLU A 219 -5.31 17.35 -11.50
C GLU A 219 -5.79 15.96 -11.09
N GLY A 220 -4.82 15.03 -10.86
CA GLY A 220 -5.12 13.67 -10.42
C GLY A 220 -5.61 12.73 -11.52
N THR A 221 -5.78 13.23 -12.75
CA THR A 221 -6.02 12.42 -13.95
C THR A 221 -4.70 12.07 -14.65
N SER A 222 -4.72 11.26 -15.68
CA SER A 222 -3.50 10.81 -16.37
C SER A 222 -3.62 10.86 -17.88
N VAL A 223 -2.48 11.05 -18.53
CA VAL A 223 -2.36 10.95 -19.99
C VAL A 223 -2.32 9.47 -20.40
N VAL A 224 -3.23 9.07 -21.29
CA VAL A 224 -3.33 7.69 -21.81
C VAL A 224 -2.53 7.54 -23.10
N SER A 225 -2.66 8.50 -24.00
CA SER A 225 -1.94 8.51 -25.30
C SER A 225 -1.69 9.94 -25.75
N GLY A 226 -0.73 10.08 -26.69
CA GLY A 226 -0.37 11.35 -27.28
C GLY A 226 0.54 12.20 -26.42
N THR A 227 0.73 13.46 -26.83
CA THR A 227 1.54 14.46 -26.12
C THR A 227 0.81 15.79 -26.09
N GLY A 228 1.03 16.59 -25.04
CA GLY A 228 0.45 17.91 -24.92
C GLY A 228 1.37 18.89 -24.21
N LYS A 229 1.31 20.17 -24.64
CA LYS A 229 1.92 21.28 -23.92
C LYS A 229 0.81 22.07 -23.25
N VAL A 230 0.92 22.30 -21.96
CA VAL A 230 -0.14 22.86 -21.13
C VAL A 230 0.39 23.95 -20.22
N ILE A 231 -0.47 24.88 -19.78
CA ILE A 231 -0.14 25.84 -18.73
C ILE A 231 -0.95 25.51 -17.48
N ALA A 232 -0.29 25.43 -16.33
CA ALA A 232 -0.94 25.23 -15.03
C ALA A 232 -1.74 26.49 -14.64
N VAL A 233 -3.03 26.31 -14.35
CA VAL A 233 -3.93 27.43 -14.00
C VAL A 233 -4.30 27.39 -12.53
N LEU A 234 -4.78 26.24 -12.03
CA LEU A 234 -5.13 26.03 -10.61
C LEU A 234 -4.29 24.90 -10.04
N THR A 235 -3.83 25.06 -8.79
CA THR A 235 -2.96 24.09 -8.13
C THR A 235 -3.49 23.72 -6.75
N GLY A 236 -3.28 22.45 -6.33
CA GLY A 236 -3.59 21.97 -4.99
C GLY A 236 -5.06 22.09 -4.60
N GLY A 237 -5.36 22.78 -3.50
CA GLY A 237 -6.73 22.87 -2.95
C GLY A 237 -7.74 23.61 -3.85
N ASP A 238 -7.26 24.41 -4.80
CA ASP A 238 -8.12 25.21 -5.68
C ASP A 238 -8.54 24.46 -6.97
N THR A 239 -7.96 23.28 -7.23
CA THR A 239 -8.30 22.43 -8.38
C THR A 239 -9.67 21.76 -8.21
N VAL A 240 -10.23 21.28 -9.31
CA VAL A 240 -11.49 20.51 -9.29
C VAL A 240 -11.36 19.31 -8.36
N PHE A 241 -10.26 18.58 -8.45
CA PHE A 241 -9.98 17.41 -7.59
C PHE A 241 -9.80 17.81 -6.13
N GLY A 242 -9.08 18.89 -5.84
CA GLY A 242 -8.87 19.42 -4.49
C GLY A 242 -10.19 19.79 -3.80
N ASN A 243 -11.09 20.43 -4.51
CA ASN A 243 -12.43 20.79 -4.03
C ASN A 243 -13.31 19.55 -3.76
N ILE A 244 -13.25 18.52 -4.62
CA ILE A 244 -13.96 17.25 -4.44
C ILE A 244 -13.38 16.49 -3.25
N ALA A 245 -12.05 16.37 -3.17
CA ALA A 245 -11.36 15.69 -2.09
C ALA A 245 -11.65 16.28 -0.71
N ALA A 246 -11.80 17.60 -0.62
CA ALA A 246 -12.21 18.29 0.61
C ALA A 246 -13.64 17.92 1.05
N SER A 247 -14.52 17.60 0.11
CA SER A 247 -15.93 17.23 0.37
C SER A 247 -16.17 15.74 0.58
N ILE A 248 -15.28 14.87 0.08
CA ILE A 248 -15.41 13.40 0.13
C ILE A 248 -14.17 12.80 0.81
N ALA A 249 -13.98 13.08 2.09
CA ALA A 249 -13.03 12.34 2.91
C ALA A 249 -13.59 10.94 3.22
N THR A 250 -13.69 10.06 2.21
CA THR A 250 -14.02 8.64 2.43
C THR A 250 -12.78 7.97 3.00
N PRO A 251 -12.84 7.39 4.22
CA PRO A 251 -11.72 6.64 4.76
C PRO A 251 -11.37 5.47 3.83
N PRO A 252 -10.10 5.14 3.65
CA PRO A 252 -9.69 4.00 2.85
C PRO A 252 -10.34 2.71 3.36
N ALA A 253 -10.64 1.77 2.47
CA ALA A 253 -11.25 0.50 2.83
C ALA A 253 -10.40 -0.27 3.85
N GLU A 254 -11.02 -0.73 4.93
CA GLU A 254 -10.36 -1.49 5.99
C GLU A 254 -9.73 -2.78 5.45
N THR A 255 -8.51 -3.06 5.87
CA THR A 255 -7.80 -4.32 5.54
C THR A 255 -8.43 -5.52 6.26
N ALA A 256 -8.12 -6.74 5.82
CA ALA A 256 -8.56 -7.96 6.51
C ALA A 256 -8.05 -8.02 7.95
N PHE A 257 -6.83 -7.54 8.17
CA PHE A 257 -6.21 -7.46 9.48
C PHE A 257 -6.91 -6.44 10.39
N GLU A 258 -7.17 -5.22 9.92
CA GLU A 258 -7.90 -4.19 10.67
C GLU A 258 -9.30 -4.66 11.07
N ARG A 259 -10.03 -5.30 10.15
CA ARG A 259 -11.32 -5.92 10.45
C ARG A 259 -11.22 -7.02 11.51
N GLY A 260 -10.15 -7.82 11.46
CA GLY A 260 -9.87 -8.86 12.44
C GLY A 260 -9.65 -8.28 13.84
N ILE A 261 -8.83 -7.25 13.96
CA ILE A 261 -8.58 -6.53 15.23
C ILE A 261 -9.86 -5.90 15.77
N LYS A 262 -10.64 -5.25 14.92
CA LYS A 262 -11.90 -4.62 15.33
C LYS A 262 -12.88 -5.65 15.90
N LYS A 263 -13.04 -6.81 15.24
CA LYS A 263 -13.85 -7.92 15.75
C LYS A 263 -13.32 -8.46 17.08
N PHE A 264 -12.01 -8.56 17.22
CA PHE A 264 -11.37 -8.98 18.46
C PHE A 264 -11.59 -7.96 19.58
N GLY A 265 -11.43 -6.65 19.30
CA GLY A 265 -11.72 -5.58 20.23
C GLY A 265 -13.18 -5.63 20.75
N TYR A 266 -14.15 -5.88 19.87
CA TYR A 266 -15.54 -6.08 20.27
C TYR A 266 -15.73 -7.31 21.17
N LEU A 267 -15.04 -8.43 20.88
CA LEU A 267 -15.08 -9.62 21.72
C LEU A 267 -14.57 -9.32 23.14
N LEU A 268 -13.40 -8.67 23.24
CA LEU A 268 -12.85 -8.26 24.54
C LEU A 268 -13.80 -7.35 25.29
N MET A 269 -14.34 -6.32 24.64
CA MET A 269 -15.28 -5.39 25.25
C MET A 269 -16.52 -6.12 25.80
N GLN A 270 -17.08 -7.09 25.05
CA GLN A 270 -18.23 -7.88 25.51
C GLN A 270 -17.90 -8.69 26.79
N ILE A 271 -16.74 -9.37 26.79
CA ILE A 271 -16.26 -10.14 27.95
C ILE A 271 -16.07 -9.21 29.15
N THR A 272 -15.45 -8.07 28.96
CA THR A 272 -15.22 -7.05 29.97
C THR A 272 -16.52 -6.58 30.63
N ILE A 273 -17.49 -6.17 29.82
CA ILE A 273 -18.76 -5.67 30.33
C ILE A 273 -19.48 -6.76 31.14
N ILE A 274 -19.53 -8.00 30.64
CA ILE A 274 -20.20 -9.11 31.33
C ILE A 274 -19.53 -9.36 32.69
N LEU A 275 -18.19 -9.44 32.72
CA LEU A 275 -17.48 -9.73 33.95
C LEU A 275 -17.55 -8.56 34.95
N SER A 276 -17.49 -7.31 34.50
CA SER A 276 -17.66 -6.13 35.36
C SER A 276 -19.05 -6.09 35.99
N ILE A 277 -20.11 -6.44 35.24
CA ILE A 277 -21.47 -6.53 35.79
C ILE A 277 -21.58 -7.65 36.84
N ILE A 278 -20.99 -8.82 36.57
CA ILE A 278 -20.96 -9.94 37.52
C ILE A 278 -20.24 -9.52 38.79
N ILE A 279 -19.09 -8.89 38.71
CA ILE A 279 -18.32 -8.44 39.89
C ILE A 279 -19.10 -7.39 40.67
N LEU A 280 -19.72 -6.41 40.00
CA LEU A 280 -20.54 -5.41 40.66
C LEU A 280 -21.71 -6.07 41.41
N ALA A 281 -22.42 -6.99 40.75
CA ALA A 281 -23.56 -7.70 41.37
C ALA A 281 -23.11 -8.52 42.59
N VAL A 282 -21.96 -9.20 42.50
CA VAL A 282 -21.37 -9.96 43.62
C VAL A 282 -20.98 -9.04 44.79
N ASN A 283 -20.31 -7.94 44.51
CA ASN A 283 -19.88 -6.99 45.53
C ASN A 283 -21.09 -6.36 46.27
N VAL A 284 -22.14 -6.00 45.52
CA VAL A 284 -23.39 -5.47 46.09
C VAL A 284 -24.12 -6.53 46.93
N TYR A 285 -24.15 -7.81 46.44
CA TYR A 285 -24.73 -8.91 47.18
C TYR A 285 -24.04 -9.14 48.54
N PHE A 286 -22.70 -8.98 48.62
CA PHE A 286 -21.94 -9.10 49.85
C PHE A 286 -21.98 -7.83 50.72
N GLY A 287 -22.81 -6.83 50.36
CA GLY A 287 -22.99 -5.61 51.14
C GLY A 287 -21.82 -4.63 51.11
N ARG A 288 -20.94 -4.71 50.11
CA ARG A 288 -19.84 -3.76 49.90
C ARG A 288 -20.37 -2.41 49.45
N PRO A 289 -19.67 -1.31 49.79
CA PRO A 289 -20.08 0.03 49.39
C PRO A 289 -20.29 0.10 47.86
N LEU A 290 -21.44 0.57 47.42
CA LEU A 290 -21.80 0.64 46.01
C LEU A 290 -20.80 1.44 45.18
N VAL A 291 -20.32 2.55 45.74
CA VAL A 291 -19.44 3.47 45.03
C VAL A 291 -18.05 2.86 44.81
N GLU A 292 -17.48 2.22 45.85
CA GLU A 292 -16.22 1.50 45.75
C GLU A 292 -16.32 0.34 44.77
N SER A 293 -17.42 -0.43 44.81
CA SER A 293 -17.68 -1.52 43.88
C SER A 293 -17.82 -1.04 42.45
N LEU A 294 -18.39 0.14 42.23
CA LEU A 294 -18.54 0.75 40.92
C LEU A 294 -17.19 1.29 40.40
N LEU A 295 -16.39 1.95 41.24
CA LEU A 295 -15.04 2.40 40.90
C LEU A 295 -14.13 1.21 40.57
N PHE A 296 -14.20 0.14 41.34
CA PHE A 296 -13.49 -1.10 41.06
C PHE A 296 -13.90 -1.73 39.72
N GLY A 297 -15.22 -1.83 39.48
CA GLY A 297 -15.72 -2.35 38.20
C GLY A 297 -15.32 -1.48 37.00
N LEU A 298 -15.29 -0.15 37.15
CA LEU A 298 -14.82 0.79 36.14
C LEU A 298 -13.31 0.67 35.93
N ALA A 299 -12.50 0.64 37.00
CA ALA A 299 -11.05 0.46 36.87
C ALA A 299 -10.69 -0.86 36.19
N LEU A 300 -11.42 -1.92 36.51
CA LEU A 300 -11.29 -3.22 35.86
C LEU A 300 -11.65 -3.15 34.38
N ALA A 301 -12.78 -2.52 34.05
CA ALA A 301 -13.20 -2.36 32.64
C ALA A 301 -12.17 -1.60 31.81
N VAL A 302 -11.52 -0.61 32.41
CA VAL A 302 -10.46 0.19 31.76
C VAL A 302 -9.16 -0.60 31.68
N GLY A 303 -8.70 -1.20 32.78
CA GLY A 303 -7.45 -1.97 32.82
C GLY A 303 -7.40 -3.14 31.85
N MET A 304 -8.57 -3.54 31.29
CA MET A 304 -8.69 -4.61 30.32
C MET A 304 -8.76 -4.17 28.88
N ALA A 305 -8.67 -2.89 28.64
CA ALA A 305 -8.62 -2.40 27.29
C ALA A 305 -7.19 -2.45 26.75
N PRO A 306 -6.97 -3.04 25.56
CA PRO A 306 -5.65 -2.99 24.94
C PRO A 306 -5.39 -1.59 24.38
N GLU A 307 -5.23 -0.59 25.27
CA GLU A 307 -5.10 0.83 24.90
C GLU A 307 -3.91 1.09 24.00
N LEU A 308 -2.83 0.36 24.22
CA LEU A 308 -1.60 0.48 23.41
C LEU A 308 -1.63 -0.29 22.07
N LEU A 309 -2.66 -1.07 21.77
CA LEU A 309 -2.72 -1.86 20.54
C LEU A 309 -2.54 -1.00 19.28
N PRO A 310 -3.24 0.12 19.09
CA PRO A 310 -3.03 1.00 17.94
C PRO A 310 -1.60 1.56 17.88
N ALA A 311 -1.07 1.97 19.02
CA ALA A 311 0.29 2.51 19.12
C ALA A 311 1.35 1.46 18.77
N ILE A 312 1.25 0.26 19.30
CA ILE A 312 2.18 -0.86 19.02
C ILE A 312 2.11 -1.28 17.56
N MET A 313 0.91 -1.32 16.98
CA MET A 313 0.74 -1.57 15.55
C MET A 313 1.48 -0.52 14.72
N THR A 314 1.30 0.74 15.05
CA THR A 314 1.94 1.86 14.34
C THR A 314 3.46 1.82 14.49
N ILE A 315 3.99 1.48 15.68
CA ILE A 315 5.42 1.28 15.92
C ILE A 315 5.95 0.10 15.12
N ALA A 316 5.26 -1.04 15.13
CA ALA A 316 5.65 -2.23 14.39
C ALA A 316 5.71 -1.96 12.88
N MET A 317 4.68 -1.33 12.32
CA MET A 317 4.62 -0.96 10.91
C MET A 317 5.68 0.08 10.54
N SER A 318 5.87 1.12 11.34
CA SER A 318 6.89 2.15 11.09
C SER A 318 8.31 1.57 11.17
N SER A 319 8.57 0.69 12.14
CA SER A 319 9.84 -0.02 12.26
C SER A 319 10.06 -0.98 11.09
N GLY A 320 9.01 -1.69 10.65
CA GLY A 320 8.99 -2.52 9.46
C GLY A 320 9.31 -1.70 8.20
N ALA A 321 8.64 -0.57 8.01
CA ALA A 321 8.88 0.34 6.88
C ALA A 321 10.33 0.85 6.83
N LYS A 322 10.92 1.20 7.98
CA LYS A 322 12.33 1.59 8.05
C LYS A 322 13.28 0.47 7.65
N ARG A 323 13.01 -0.78 8.06
CA ARG A 323 13.82 -1.94 7.66
C ARG A 323 13.66 -2.24 6.17
N MET A 324 12.44 -2.17 5.65
CA MET A 324 12.14 -2.33 4.22
C MET A 324 12.84 -1.27 3.37
N CYS A 325 12.86 -0.01 3.81
CA CYS A 325 13.58 1.07 3.11
C CYS A 325 15.09 0.79 2.97
N LYS A 326 15.72 0.21 4.00
CA LYS A 326 17.11 -0.24 3.92
C LYS A 326 17.34 -1.33 2.89
N GLN A 327 16.28 -2.09 2.59
CA GLN A 327 16.25 -3.15 1.57
C GLN A 327 15.69 -2.65 0.24
N LYS A 328 15.72 -1.33 -0.01
CA LYS A 328 15.26 -0.71 -1.27
C LYS A 328 13.75 -0.83 -1.53
N VAL A 329 12.95 -1.00 -0.48
CA VAL A 329 11.48 -1.06 -0.53
C VAL A 329 10.90 0.16 0.18
N ILE A 330 10.14 0.97 -0.54
CA ILE A 330 9.42 2.11 0.02
C ILE A 330 7.95 1.77 0.16
N VAL A 331 7.42 1.88 1.36
CA VAL A 331 6.03 1.64 1.67
C VAL A 331 5.27 2.96 1.70
N LYS A 332 4.29 3.13 0.82
CA LYS A 332 3.41 4.31 0.76
C LYS A 332 2.26 4.21 1.75
N LYS A 333 1.70 2.99 1.94
CA LYS A 333 0.64 2.71 2.91
C LYS A 333 1.14 1.72 3.95
N LEU A 334 1.18 2.11 5.22
CA LEU A 334 1.70 1.28 6.30
C LEU A 334 0.92 -0.04 6.48
N SER A 335 -0.39 -0.02 6.30
CA SER A 335 -1.23 -1.23 6.41
C SER A 335 -0.82 -2.32 5.42
N SER A 336 -0.25 -1.97 4.27
CA SER A 336 0.23 -2.93 3.27
C SER A 336 1.39 -3.79 3.78
N ILE A 337 2.13 -3.35 4.82
CA ILE A 337 3.16 -4.18 5.46
C ILE A 337 2.56 -5.44 6.07
N GLN A 338 1.39 -5.33 6.67
CA GLN A 338 0.70 -6.46 7.27
C GLN A 338 0.16 -7.39 6.19
N ASN A 339 -0.42 -6.82 5.13
CA ASN A 339 -0.89 -7.61 3.99
C ASN A 339 0.26 -8.37 3.31
N LEU A 340 1.47 -7.77 3.20
CA LEU A 340 2.66 -8.48 2.72
C LEU A 340 2.97 -9.73 3.53
N GLY A 341 2.68 -9.74 4.83
CA GLY A 341 2.83 -10.92 5.70
C GLY A 341 1.86 -12.06 5.37
N GLU A 342 0.71 -11.75 4.82
CA GLU A 342 -0.34 -12.71 4.45
C GLU A 342 -0.18 -13.27 3.02
N ILE A 343 0.65 -12.62 2.16
CA ILE A 343 0.77 -12.96 0.74
C ILE A 343 1.15 -14.44 0.55
N ASN A 344 0.30 -15.13 -0.23
CA ASN A 344 0.54 -16.49 -0.72
C ASN A 344 0.57 -16.60 -2.25
N LEU A 345 0.11 -15.55 -2.96
CA LEU A 345 0.22 -15.44 -4.41
C LEU A 345 0.93 -14.13 -4.78
N PHE A 346 1.93 -14.25 -5.65
CA PHE A 346 2.59 -13.12 -6.28
C PHE A 346 2.30 -13.16 -7.77
N CYS A 347 1.55 -12.17 -8.25
CA CYS A 347 1.23 -11.98 -9.65
C CYS A 347 2.15 -10.91 -10.24
N SER A 348 2.72 -11.17 -11.39
CA SER A 348 3.66 -10.26 -12.04
C SER A 348 3.40 -10.18 -13.53
N ASP A 349 3.56 -8.99 -14.12
CA ASP A 349 3.79 -8.91 -15.55
C ASP A 349 5.13 -9.58 -15.88
N LYS A 350 5.25 -10.11 -17.08
CA LYS A 350 6.45 -10.79 -17.56
C LYS A 350 7.58 -9.78 -17.82
N THR A 351 7.25 -8.75 -18.64
CA THR A 351 8.24 -7.87 -19.25
C THR A 351 8.91 -6.95 -18.23
N GLY A 352 10.25 -6.94 -18.25
CA GLY A 352 11.05 -6.11 -17.37
C GLY A 352 11.00 -6.52 -15.88
N THR A 353 10.14 -7.45 -15.47
CA THR A 353 10.08 -7.99 -14.10
C THR A 353 10.78 -9.33 -14.00
N LEU A 354 10.35 -10.31 -14.78
CA LEU A 354 10.96 -11.63 -14.87
C LEU A 354 12.06 -11.66 -15.94
N THR A 355 11.99 -10.73 -16.87
CA THR A 355 12.95 -10.53 -17.95
C THR A 355 13.69 -9.21 -17.77
N GLU A 356 14.76 -9.00 -18.52
CA GLU A 356 15.57 -7.76 -18.46
C GLU A 356 14.76 -6.52 -18.85
N GLY A 357 13.72 -6.69 -19.69
CA GLY A 357 12.91 -5.60 -20.23
C GLY A 357 13.65 -4.79 -21.29
N VAL A 358 14.81 -5.27 -21.73
CA VAL A 358 15.58 -4.72 -22.84
C VAL A 358 15.39 -5.64 -24.02
N LEU A 359 14.52 -5.22 -24.94
CA LEU A 359 14.34 -5.94 -26.20
C LEU A 359 15.59 -5.78 -27.07
N LYS A 360 16.05 -6.90 -27.63
CA LYS A 360 17.11 -6.93 -28.63
C LYS A 360 16.54 -7.48 -29.89
N VAL A 361 16.92 -6.89 -31.05
CA VAL A 361 16.62 -7.47 -32.35
C VAL A 361 17.54 -8.69 -32.57
N SER A 362 16.96 -9.87 -32.70
CA SER A 362 17.69 -11.07 -32.98
C SER A 362 17.97 -11.19 -34.49
N SER A 363 16.93 -11.00 -35.30
CA SER A 363 17.00 -11.07 -36.77
C SER A 363 15.79 -10.37 -37.39
N VAL A 364 15.90 -9.98 -38.65
CA VAL A 364 14.77 -9.49 -39.44
C VAL A 364 14.65 -10.39 -40.70
N ILE A 365 13.50 -11.05 -40.81
CA ILE A 365 13.31 -12.13 -41.79
C ILE A 365 12.16 -11.86 -42.76
N ASP A 366 12.27 -12.41 -43.95
CA ASP A 366 11.18 -12.49 -44.93
C ASP A 366 10.24 -13.69 -44.67
N ILE A 367 9.29 -13.92 -45.58
CA ILE A 367 8.32 -15.04 -45.50
C ILE A 367 8.95 -16.42 -45.74
N SER A 368 10.22 -16.50 -46.09
CA SER A 368 10.95 -17.78 -46.21
C SER A 368 11.76 -18.11 -44.96
N GLY A 369 11.78 -17.18 -43.95
CA GLY A 369 12.55 -17.33 -42.73
C GLY A 369 14.04 -16.90 -42.89
N ASN A 370 14.42 -16.31 -44.01
CA ASN A 370 15.77 -15.85 -44.28
C ASN A 370 15.94 -14.37 -43.89
N GLU A 371 17.12 -13.98 -43.43
CA GLU A 371 17.43 -12.57 -43.19
C GLU A 371 17.24 -11.72 -44.44
N ASN A 372 16.57 -10.59 -44.31
CA ASN A 372 16.25 -9.73 -45.42
C ASN A 372 16.56 -8.27 -45.14
N THR A 373 17.51 -7.70 -45.90
CA THR A 373 17.99 -6.34 -45.71
C THR A 373 16.94 -5.27 -45.98
N LYS A 374 16.04 -5.46 -46.96
CA LYS A 374 14.96 -4.54 -47.28
C LYS A 374 13.93 -4.45 -46.17
N VAL A 375 13.55 -5.59 -45.58
CA VAL A 375 12.65 -5.63 -44.45
C VAL A 375 13.28 -4.94 -43.23
N LYS A 376 14.58 -5.19 -43.01
CA LYS A 376 15.38 -4.57 -41.97
C LYS A 376 15.41 -3.04 -42.12
N GLU A 377 15.69 -2.54 -43.31
CA GLU A 377 15.70 -1.12 -43.67
C GLU A 377 14.32 -0.47 -43.36
N MET A 378 13.24 -1.06 -43.88
CA MET A 378 11.88 -0.57 -43.63
C MET A 378 11.54 -0.51 -42.14
N ALA A 379 11.86 -1.55 -41.38
CA ALA A 379 11.60 -1.57 -39.94
C ALA A 379 12.36 -0.48 -39.16
N CYS A 380 13.63 -0.27 -39.55
CA CYS A 380 14.50 0.75 -38.96
C CYS A 380 14.06 2.17 -39.35
N LEU A 381 13.71 2.42 -40.60
CA LEU A 381 13.18 3.69 -41.07
C LEU A 381 11.88 4.06 -40.32
N ASN A 382 10.95 3.11 -40.19
CA ASN A 382 9.74 3.35 -39.43
C ASN A 382 10.06 3.72 -37.95
N ALA A 383 10.98 3.00 -37.31
CA ALA A 383 11.41 3.30 -35.95
C ALA A 383 12.17 4.63 -35.81
N PHE A 384 12.94 5.02 -36.81
CA PHE A 384 13.75 6.25 -36.77
C PHE A 384 12.90 7.51 -36.91
N PHE A 385 11.94 7.50 -37.86
CA PHE A 385 11.10 8.67 -38.17
C PHE A 385 9.81 8.76 -37.36
N GLU A 386 9.49 7.78 -36.51
CA GLU A 386 8.40 7.85 -35.57
C GLU A 386 8.60 9.02 -34.60
N SER A 387 7.51 9.77 -34.35
CA SER A 387 7.46 10.81 -33.32
C SER A 387 6.44 10.40 -32.25
N GLY A 388 6.81 10.35 -30.98
CA GLY A 388 5.91 10.00 -29.90
C GLY A 388 6.57 9.25 -28.76
N PHE A 389 5.85 8.30 -28.19
CA PHE A 389 6.33 7.51 -27.06
C PHE A 389 7.48 6.57 -27.48
N ARG A 390 8.67 6.81 -26.91
CA ARG A 390 9.82 5.92 -27.10
C ARG A 390 9.52 4.55 -26.52
N ASN A 391 9.22 3.59 -27.36
CA ASN A 391 9.01 2.23 -26.90
C ASN A 391 10.31 1.39 -27.02
N PRO A 392 10.48 0.34 -26.20
CA PRO A 392 11.69 -0.49 -26.21
C PRO A 392 11.97 -1.16 -27.58
N MET A 393 10.95 -1.46 -28.38
CA MET A 393 11.11 -2.06 -29.72
C MET A 393 11.78 -1.09 -30.68
N ASP A 394 11.36 0.18 -30.66
CA ASP A 394 11.93 1.20 -31.51
C ASP A 394 13.35 1.56 -31.10
N THR A 395 13.62 1.55 -29.79
CA THR A 395 14.98 1.69 -29.28
C THR A 395 15.88 0.56 -29.79
N ALA A 396 15.39 -0.68 -29.76
CA ALA A 396 16.12 -1.84 -30.27
C ALA A 396 16.38 -1.76 -31.81
N LEU A 397 15.40 -1.29 -32.59
CA LEU A 397 15.56 -1.12 -34.05
C LEU A 397 16.51 0.02 -34.38
N ARG A 398 16.46 1.14 -33.65
CA ARG A 398 17.36 2.29 -33.78
C ARG A 398 18.82 1.95 -33.42
N SER A 399 19.05 0.94 -32.61
CA SER A 399 20.40 0.51 -32.21
C SER A 399 21.08 -0.36 -33.31
N ILE A 400 20.38 -0.70 -34.40
CA ILE A 400 20.96 -1.45 -35.51
C ILE A 400 21.87 -0.51 -36.32
N GLU A 401 23.13 -0.88 -36.40
CA GLU A 401 24.14 -0.14 -37.19
C GLU A 401 23.97 -0.33 -38.69
N ASN A 402 24.53 0.60 -39.47
CA ASN A 402 24.62 0.58 -40.95
C ASN A 402 23.27 0.70 -41.70
N ILE A 403 22.31 1.43 -41.16
CA ILE A 403 21.09 1.85 -41.87
C ILE A 403 21.21 3.32 -42.23
N SER A 404 21.20 3.62 -43.53
CA SER A 404 21.19 5.01 -44.01
C SER A 404 19.77 5.59 -43.93
N THR A 405 19.64 6.74 -43.26
CA THR A 405 18.43 7.54 -43.27
C THR A 405 18.52 8.73 -44.24
N GLU A 406 19.65 8.87 -44.94
CA GLU A 406 19.88 9.95 -45.89
C GLU A 406 18.96 9.84 -47.10
N GLY A 407 18.40 10.94 -47.54
CA GLY A 407 17.47 11.02 -48.66
C GLY A 407 16.01 10.72 -48.30
N TYR A 408 15.71 10.31 -47.05
CA TYR A 408 14.33 10.13 -46.58
C TYR A 408 13.80 11.34 -45.79
N GLU A 409 12.62 11.82 -46.14
CA GLU A 409 11.94 12.92 -45.47
C GLU A 409 10.56 12.45 -44.95
N LYS A 410 10.28 12.66 -43.69
CA LYS A 410 8.97 12.33 -43.11
C LYS A 410 7.91 13.30 -43.60
N THR A 411 6.82 12.78 -44.16
CA THR A 411 5.70 13.61 -44.64
C THR A 411 4.46 13.50 -43.77
N SER A 412 4.21 12.33 -43.16
CA SER A 412 3.06 12.11 -42.28
C SER A 412 3.29 10.89 -41.37
N GLU A 413 2.46 10.77 -40.33
CA GLU A 413 2.48 9.65 -39.42
C GLU A 413 1.05 9.32 -38.96
N ILE A 414 0.78 8.01 -38.76
CA ILE A 414 -0.40 7.54 -38.05
C ILE A 414 0.11 6.92 -36.74
N PRO A 415 -0.09 7.59 -35.57
CA PRO A 415 0.47 7.14 -34.31
C PRO A 415 0.02 5.75 -33.90
N TYR A 416 0.76 5.12 -32.97
CA TYR A 416 0.38 3.83 -32.39
C TYR A 416 -0.90 3.97 -31.57
N ASP A 417 -1.83 3.04 -31.74
CA ASP A 417 -2.95 2.90 -30.82
C ASP A 417 -3.10 1.44 -30.33
N PHE A 418 -3.61 1.29 -29.12
CA PHE A 418 -3.71 0.00 -28.42
C PHE A 418 -4.78 -0.93 -29.01
N ILE A 419 -5.73 -0.42 -29.78
CA ILE A 419 -6.78 -1.20 -30.44
C ILE A 419 -6.25 -1.75 -31.75
N ARG A 420 -5.70 -0.89 -32.61
CA ARG A 420 -5.10 -1.25 -33.89
C ARG A 420 -3.79 -2.04 -33.74
N LYS A 421 -3.05 -1.84 -32.66
CA LYS A 421 -1.75 -2.47 -32.35
C LYS A 421 -0.72 -2.33 -33.47
N ARG A 422 -0.72 -1.18 -34.18
CA ARG A 422 0.20 -0.83 -35.26
C ARG A 422 0.43 0.68 -35.36
N LEU A 423 1.53 1.03 -36.02
CA LEU A 423 2.00 2.40 -36.25
C LEU A 423 2.51 2.52 -37.67
N SER A 424 2.21 3.64 -38.32
CA SER A 424 2.61 3.90 -39.73
C SER A 424 3.35 5.22 -39.83
N VAL A 425 4.43 5.21 -40.62
CA VAL A 425 5.19 6.42 -41.00
C VAL A 425 5.22 6.51 -42.51
N CYS A 426 4.95 7.70 -43.07
CA CYS A 426 5.06 7.98 -44.47
C CYS A 426 6.34 8.76 -44.71
N LEU A 427 7.18 8.22 -45.57
CA LEU A 427 8.46 8.79 -45.95
C LEU A 427 8.48 9.11 -47.45
N LYS A 428 8.98 10.29 -47.78
CA LYS A 428 9.32 10.67 -49.13
C LYS A 428 10.77 10.28 -49.40
N HIS A 429 10.99 9.54 -50.49
CA HIS A 429 12.30 9.24 -51.01
C HIS A 429 12.28 9.49 -52.51
N GLU A 430 13.13 10.40 -53.00
CA GLU A 430 13.10 10.90 -54.37
C GLU A 430 11.71 11.45 -54.75
N SER A 431 11.03 10.79 -55.68
CA SER A 431 9.67 11.17 -56.16
C SER A 431 8.54 10.30 -55.61
N GLN A 432 8.88 9.28 -54.80
CA GLN A 432 7.91 8.34 -54.29
C GLN A 432 7.61 8.57 -52.80
N HIS A 433 6.37 8.30 -52.38
CA HIS A 433 5.96 8.26 -51.01
C HIS A 433 5.78 6.79 -50.56
N LEU A 434 6.49 6.42 -49.52
CA LEU A 434 6.47 5.07 -48.95
C LEU A 434 5.82 5.08 -47.59
N LEU A 435 4.62 4.47 -47.46
CA LEU A 435 3.97 4.23 -46.18
C LEU A 435 4.48 2.93 -45.59
N ILE A 436 5.20 2.98 -44.47
CA ILE A 436 5.74 1.81 -43.76
C ILE A 436 4.95 1.65 -42.45
N THR A 437 4.39 0.45 -42.25
CA THR A 437 3.62 0.12 -41.02
C THR A 437 4.27 -1.06 -40.32
N LYS A 438 4.44 -0.97 -39.03
CA LYS A 438 4.84 -2.07 -38.14
C LYS A 438 3.83 -2.29 -37.02
N GLY A 439 3.68 -3.54 -36.57
CA GLY A 439 2.74 -3.85 -35.50
C GLY A 439 2.60 -5.34 -35.21
N ALA A 440 1.61 -5.69 -34.41
CA ALA A 440 1.30 -7.08 -34.10
C ALA A 440 1.00 -7.86 -35.38
N VAL A 441 1.62 -9.02 -35.58
CA VAL A 441 1.54 -9.78 -36.81
C VAL A 441 0.11 -9.98 -37.31
N LYS A 442 -0.80 -10.43 -36.45
CA LYS A 442 -2.22 -10.63 -36.78
C LYS A 442 -2.88 -9.35 -37.31
N ASN A 443 -2.59 -8.20 -36.70
CA ASN A 443 -3.16 -6.91 -37.08
C ASN A 443 -2.53 -6.36 -38.37
N ILE A 444 -1.26 -6.67 -38.65
CA ILE A 444 -0.58 -6.33 -39.90
C ILE A 444 -1.13 -7.17 -41.03
N VAL A 445 -1.26 -8.47 -40.86
CA VAL A 445 -1.81 -9.38 -41.89
C VAL A 445 -3.24 -8.99 -42.32
N GLN A 446 -4.06 -8.50 -41.39
CA GLN A 446 -5.44 -8.04 -41.69
C GLN A 446 -5.52 -6.88 -42.68
N VAL A 447 -4.51 -6.02 -42.73
CA VAL A 447 -4.49 -4.85 -43.64
C VAL A 447 -3.72 -5.14 -44.94
N CYS A 448 -3.08 -6.29 -45.04
CA CYS A 448 -2.33 -6.70 -46.20
C CYS A 448 -3.19 -7.53 -47.16
N THR A 449 -3.12 -7.25 -48.44
CA THR A 449 -3.70 -8.04 -49.53
C THR A 449 -2.64 -8.79 -50.31
N ARG A 450 -1.39 -8.37 -50.24
CA ARG A 450 -0.25 -8.88 -50.99
C ARG A 450 0.93 -9.14 -50.08
N VAL A 451 1.89 -9.89 -50.53
CA VAL A 451 3.10 -10.28 -49.85
C VAL A 451 4.32 -10.15 -50.77
N LEU A 452 5.43 -9.66 -50.24
CA LEU A 452 6.71 -9.57 -50.91
C LEU A 452 7.43 -10.93 -50.86
N MET A 453 7.73 -11.51 -52.00
CA MET A 453 8.46 -12.75 -52.10
C MET A 453 9.97 -12.50 -52.02
N PRO A 454 10.80 -13.53 -51.68
CA PRO A 454 12.27 -13.36 -51.58
C PRO A 454 12.94 -12.96 -52.89
N ASP A 455 12.37 -13.31 -54.02
CA ASP A 455 12.85 -12.93 -55.36
C ASP A 455 12.46 -11.50 -55.77
N GLY A 456 11.74 -10.77 -54.86
CA GLY A 456 11.25 -9.42 -55.11
C GLY A 456 9.90 -9.34 -55.79
N THR A 457 9.29 -10.44 -56.18
CA THR A 457 7.95 -10.49 -56.80
C THR A 457 6.86 -10.28 -55.72
N ILE A 458 5.68 -9.85 -56.15
CA ILE A 458 4.55 -9.60 -55.25
C ILE A 458 3.47 -10.64 -55.55
N ALA A 459 3.10 -11.44 -54.54
CA ALA A 459 2.06 -12.45 -54.60
C ALA A 459 0.82 -12.07 -53.76
N ASP A 460 -0.29 -12.78 -53.95
CA ASP A 460 -1.47 -12.64 -53.07
C ASP A 460 -1.18 -13.24 -51.70
N ILE A 461 -1.53 -12.52 -50.64
CA ILE A 461 -1.25 -12.93 -49.25
C ILE A 461 -1.99 -14.22 -48.87
N SER A 462 -3.15 -14.51 -49.48
CA SER A 462 -3.94 -15.70 -49.19
C SER A 462 -3.18 -16.98 -49.51
N THR A 463 -2.31 -16.96 -50.53
CA THR A 463 -1.48 -18.09 -50.94
C THR A 463 -0.34 -18.41 -49.98
N GLN A 464 0.05 -17.44 -49.16
CA GLN A 464 1.19 -17.56 -48.26
C GLN A 464 0.78 -17.50 -46.75
N LYS A 465 -0.52 -17.41 -46.47
CA LYS A 465 -1.03 -17.24 -45.08
C LYS A 465 -0.58 -18.38 -44.16
N ASN A 466 -0.69 -19.63 -44.62
CA ASN A 466 -0.26 -20.78 -43.80
C ASN A 466 1.22 -20.71 -43.47
N LYS A 467 2.06 -20.27 -44.38
CA LYS A 467 3.50 -20.12 -44.17
C LYS A 467 3.82 -18.99 -43.20
N ILE A 468 3.08 -17.88 -43.25
CA ILE A 468 3.19 -16.78 -42.30
C ILE A 468 2.82 -17.27 -40.88
N ASP A 469 1.73 -18.04 -40.75
CA ASP A 469 1.28 -18.59 -39.46
C ASP A 469 2.28 -19.64 -38.93
N GLU A 470 2.82 -20.54 -39.79
CA GLU A 470 3.85 -21.52 -39.42
C GLU A 470 5.14 -20.85 -38.90
N LEU A 471 5.63 -19.80 -39.57
CA LEU A 471 6.80 -19.06 -39.13
C LEU A 471 6.53 -18.34 -37.81
N TYR A 472 5.34 -17.75 -37.68
CA TYR A 472 4.93 -17.10 -36.46
C TYR A 472 4.91 -18.06 -35.26
N ASP A 473 4.32 -19.23 -35.43
CA ASP A 473 4.28 -20.26 -34.39
C ASP A 473 5.67 -20.83 -34.11
N HIS A 474 6.48 -21.09 -35.14
CA HIS A 474 7.84 -21.63 -34.99
C HIS A 474 8.72 -20.71 -34.10
N TYR A 475 8.83 -19.44 -34.47
CA TYR A 475 9.68 -18.51 -33.73
C TYR A 475 9.07 -18.09 -32.37
N SER A 476 7.75 -18.01 -32.28
CA SER A 476 7.08 -17.76 -30.99
C SER A 476 7.31 -18.89 -29.98
N ASN A 477 7.34 -20.15 -30.44
CA ASN A 477 7.70 -21.31 -29.59
C ASN A 477 9.17 -21.29 -29.14
N GLN A 478 10.02 -20.57 -29.83
CA GLN A 478 11.42 -20.32 -29.43
C GLN A 478 11.57 -19.10 -28.50
N GLY A 479 10.46 -18.45 -28.13
CA GLY A 479 10.44 -17.32 -27.23
C GLY A 479 10.68 -15.95 -27.89
N PHE A 480 10.68 -15.87 -29.20
CA PHE A 480 10.79 -14.60 -29.92
C PHE A 480 9.44 -13.91 -29.98
N ARG A 481 9.44 -12.62 -29.67
CA ARG A 481 8.33 -11.73 -29.95
C ARG A 481 8.42 -11.25 -31.39
N MET A 482 7.41 -11.52 -32.18
CA MET A 482 7.40 -11.17 -33.59
C MET A 482 6.59 -9.89 -33.84
N VAL A 483 7.17 -8.99 -34.64
CA VAL A 483 6.50 -7.79 -35.14
C VAL A 483 6.43 -7.89 -36.65
N GLY A 484 5.23 -7.73 -37.20
CA GLY A 484 5.04 -7.71 -38.66
C GLY A 484 5.41 -6.34 -39.23
N VAL A 485 6.00 -6.34 -40.41
CA VAL A 485 6.32 -5.16 -41.22
C VAL A 485 5.59 -5.23 -42.54
N CYS A 486 4.91 -4.17 -42.94
CA CYS A 486 4.30 -4.06 -44.25
C CYS A 486 4.51 -2.63 -44.81
N TYR A 487 4.35 -2.49 -46.11
CA TYR A 487 4.53 -1.22 -46.79
C TYR A 487 3.54 -1.03 -47.94
N LYS A 488 3.40 0.24 -48.39
CA LYS A 488 2.61 0.61 -49.55
C LYS A 488 3.23 1.86 -50.18
N VAL A 489 3.36 1.88 -51.50
CA VAL A 489 3.65 3.10 -52.26
C VAL A 489 2.36 3.89 -52.42
N THR A 490 2.37 5.18 -52.11
CA THR A 490 1.21 6.05 -52.15
C THR A 490 1.52 7.37 -52.84
N ASP A 491 0.53 7.95 -53.51
CA ASP A 491 0.67 9.27 -54.14
C ASP A 491 0.24 10.43 -53.16
N LYS A 492 -0.27 10.09 -51.98
CA LYS A 492 -0.70 11.09 -51.01
C LYS A 492 0.49 11.78 -50.33
N LYS A 493 0.57 13.09 -50.52
CA LYS A 493 1.65 13.94 -50.01
C LYS A 493 1.47 14.50 -48.62
N THR A 494 0.22 14.57 -48.05
CA THR A 494 -0.08 15.22 -46.76
C THR A 494 -1.32 14.61 -46.11
N GLN A 495 -1.29 14.52 -44.80
CA GLN A 495 -2.37 14.04 -43.88
C GLN A 495 -2.91 12.64 -44.21
N LEU A 496 -2.24 11.61 -43.73
CA LEU A 496 -2.73 10.25 -43.75
C LEU A 496 -3.71 9.99 -42.61
N THR A 497 -4.68 9.13 -42.87
CA THR A 497 -5.68 8.68 -41.89
C THR A 497 -5.63 7.17 -41.72
N VAL A 498 -6.31 6.67 -40.68
CA VAL A 498 -6.38 5.22 -40.40
C VAL A 498 -6.89 4.40 -41.60
N SER A 499 -7.75 5.00 -42.45
CA SER A 499 -8.25 4.36 -43.67
C SER A 499 -7.18 4.13 -44.73
N ASP A 500 -6.05 4.82 -44.68
CA ASP A 500 -4.96 4.63 -45.62
C ASP A 500 -4.14 3.34 -45.36
N GLU A 501 -4.23 2.79 -44.14
CA GLU A 501 -3.64 1.50 -43.75
C GLU A 501 -4.40 0.29 -44.32
N GLN A 502 -4.69 0.28 -45.58
CA GLN A 502 -5.37 -0.83 -46.30
C GLN A 502 -4.65 -1.17 -47.56
N GLN A 503 -4.85 -2.42 -48.04
CA GLN A 503 -4.20 -2.96 -49.26
C GLN A 503 -2.68 -2.87 -49.18
N MET A 504 -2.12 -3.15 -48.01
CA MET A 504 -0.68 -3.15 -47.77
C MET A 504 0.00 -4.39 -48.38
N ILE A 505 1.32 -4.34 -48.54
CA ILE A 505 2.16 -5.44 -48.93
C ILE A 505 2.90 -5.93 -47.68
N PHE A 506 2.66 -7.15 -47.27
CA PHE A 506 3.40 -7.77 -46.18
C PHE A 506 4.87 -7.99 -46.60
N ALA A 507 5.81 -7.48 -45.79
CA ALA A 507 7.24 -7.56 -46.12
C ALA A 507 7.97 -8.67 -45.36
N GLY A 508 7.66 -8.85 -44.07
CA GLY A 508 8.35 -9.83 -43.25
C GLY A 508 8.17 -9.56 -41.76
N PHE A 509 9.11 -10.06 -40.96
CA PHE A 509 9.04 -10.03 -39.51
C PHE A 509 10.32 -9.48 -38.90
N VAL A 510 10.16 -8.79 -37.78
CA VAL A 510 11.25 -8.48 -36.85
C VAL A 510 11.14 -9.46 -35.66
N LEU A 511 12.21 -10.17 -35.38
CA LEU A 511 12.34 -11.08 -34.25
C LEU A 511 13.00 -10.38 -33.10
N LEU A 512 12.25 -10.21 -32.00
CA LEU A 512 12.70 -9.56 -30.77
C LEU A 512 12.82 -10.59 -29.66
N PHE A 513 13.82 -10.45 -28.84
CA PHE A 513 14.07 -11.32 -27.70
C PHE A 513 14.28 -10.50 -26.43
N ASP A 514 13.63 -10.92 -25.35
CA ASP A 514 13.75 -10.34 -24.02
C ASP A 514 14.19 -11.45 -23.05
N PRO A 515 15.48 -11.54 -22.69
CA PRO A 515 16.00 -12.64 -21.89
C PRO A 515 15.49 -12.61 -20.45
N PRO A 516 15.30 -13.79 -19.83
CA PRO A 516 15.07 -13.86 -18.38
C PRO A 516 16.24 -13.21 -17.62
N LYS A 517 15.91 -12.54 -16.52
CA LYS A 517 16.93 -11.98 -15.61
C LYS A 517 17.80 -13.08 -15.01
N GLU A 518 19.06 -12.73 -14.79
CA GLU A 518 19.96 -13.58 -14.03
C GLU A 518 19.43 -13.80 -12.61
N GLY A 519 19.54 -15.04 -12.08
CA GLY A 519 19.09 -15.38 -10.73
C GLY A 519 17.57 -15.51 -10.54
N VAL A 520 16.75 -15.32 -11.59
CA VAL A 520 15.28 -15.36 -11.45
C VAL A 520 14.77 -16.73 -11.00
N ILE A 521 15.44 -17.81 -11.38
CA ILE A 521 15.06 -19.20 -11.05
C ILE A 521 15.21 -19.44 -9.54
N GLU A 522 16.35 -19.03 -8.97
CA GLU A 522 16.65 -19.17 -7.54
C GLU A 522 15.66 -18.40 -6.67
N ILE A 523 15.28 -17.21 -7.13
CA ILE A 523 14.33 -16.37 -6.39
C ILE A 523 12.93 -16.96 -6.44
N ILE A 524 12.47 -17.47 -7.58
CA ILE A 524 11.18 -18.14 -7.70
C ILE A 524 11.15 -19.39 -6.78
N HIS A 525 12.24 -20.14 -6.72
CA HIS A 525 12.36 -21.27 -5.83
C HIS A 525 12.28 -20.83 -4.36
N THR A 526 12.92 -19.71 -4.02
CA THR A 526 12.91 -19.14 -2.66
C THR A 526 11.51 -18.65 -2.27
N LEU A 527 10.80 -17.94 -3.16
CA LEU A 527 9.42 -17.54 -2.95
C LEU A 527 8.52 -18.75 -2.70
N LYS A 528 8.66 -19.81 -3.49
CA LYS A 528 7.91 -21.06 -3.33
C LYS A 528 8.22 -21.75 -2.01
N LYS A 529 9.50 -21.80 -1.60
CA LYS A 529 9.93 -22.33 -0.28
C LYS A 529 9.27 -21.53 0.86
N ASN A 530 9.08 -20.24 0.67
CA ASN A 530 8.39 -19.34 1.59
C ASN A 530 6.85 -19.39 1.44
N GLY A 531 6.29 -20.35 0.68
CA GLY A 531 4.86 -20.52 0.51
C GLY A 531 4.20 -19.42 -0.33
N VAL A 532 4.94 -18.78 -1.24
CA VAL A 532 4.42 -17.79 -2.18
C VAL A 532 4.52 -18.39 -3.58
N GLU A 533 3.38 -18.54 -4.23
CA GLU A 533 3.29 -19.03 -5.60
C GLU A 533 3.33 -17.86 -6.60
N LEU A 534 4.13 -18.02 -7.66
CA LEU A 534 4.17 -17.06 -8.76
C LEU A 534 3.12 -17.37 -9.81
N LYS A 535 2.37 -16.35 -10.23
CA LYS A 535 1.52 -16.38 -11.44
C LYS A 535 1.94 -15.25 -12.39
N ILE A 536 2.04 -15.59 -13.68
CA ILE A 536 2.42 -14.64 -14.73
C ILE A 536 1.16 -14.14 -15.43
N ILE A 537 1.01 -12.82 -15.59
CA ILE A 537 -0.10 -12.20 -16.31
C ILE A 537 0.50 -11.27 -17.37
N THR A 538 0.41 -11.62 -18.64
CA THR A 538 1.06 -10.89 -19.72
C THR A 538 0.16 -10.69 -20.94
N GLY A 539 0.39 -9.61 -21.67
CA GLY A 539 -0.21 -9.38 -22.99
C GLY A 539 0.48 -10.14 -24.14
N ASP A 540 1.61 -10.81 -23.87
CA ASP A 540 2.31 -11.61 -24.90
C ASP A 540 1.49 -12.82 -25.32
N ASN A 541 1.82 -13.35 -26.52
CA ASN A 541 1.16 -14.54 -27.03
C ASN A 541 1.43 -15.78 -26.16
N LYS A 542 0.55 -16.76 -26.25
CA LYS A 542 0.55 -17.99 -25.46
C LYS A 542 1.87 -18.77 -25.58
N LEU A 543 2.49 -18.80 -26.77
CA LEU A 543 3.71 -19.56 -27.06
C LEU A 543 4.93 -18.91 -26.36
N VAL A 544 5.10 -17.60 -26.53
CA VAL A 544 6.19 -16.85 -25.87
C VAL A 544 6.05 -16.89 -24.34
N ALA A 545 4.84 -16.73 -23.83
CA ALA A 545 4.58 -16.81 -22.38
C ALA A 545 4.92 -18.20 -21.82
N GLY A 546 4.56 -19.26 -22.56
CA GLY A 546 4.88 -20.65 -22.22
C GLY A 546 6.38 -20.93 -22.22
N TYR A 547 7.10 -20.46 -23.24
CA TYR A 547 8.55 -20.58 -23.30
C TYR A 547 9.25 -19.94 -22.10
N ILE A 548 8.91 -18.71 -21.79
CA ILE A 548 9.50 -17.99 -20.64
C ILE A 548 9.16 -18.70 -19.33
N ALA A 549 7.91 -19.12 -19.13
CA ALA A 549 7.48 -19.85 -17.94
C ALA A 549 8.30 -21.13 -17.71
N ASN A 550 8.58 -21.89 -18.76
CA ASN A 550 9.45 -23.07 -18.71
C ASN A 550 10.90 -22.68 -18.38
N LYS A 551 11.43 -21.64 -19.02
CA LYS A 551 12.81 -21.16 -18.82
C LYS A 551 13.07 -20.70 -17.39
N ILE A 552 12.11 -20.06 -16.74
CA ILE A 552 12.21 -19.62 -15.33
C ILE A 552 11.88 -20.75 -14.33
N GLY A 553 11.68 -21.99 -14.79
CA GLY A 553 11.55 -23.17 -13.95
C GLY A 553 10.16 -23.44 -13.36
N LEU A 554 9.09 -22.87 -13.95
CA LEU A 554 7.73 -23.22 -13.55
C LEU A 554 7.40 -24.65 -13.98
N LYS A 555 7.10 -25.52 -13.00
CA LYS A 555 6.70 -26.90 -13.26
C LYS A 555 5.21 -26.97 -13.60
N LYS A 556 4.84 -27.78 -14.59
CA LYS A 556 3.46 -28.00 -15.06
C LYS A 556 2.79 -26.66 -15.45
N VAL A 557 3.32 -26.02 -16.48
CA VAL A 557 2.79 -24.76 -17.02
C VAL A 557 1.36 -24.97 -17.53
N HIS A 558 0.40 -24.32 -16.88
CA HIS A 558 -1.01 -24.29 -17.29
C HIS A 558 -1.35 -22.88 -17.74
N ILE A 559 -1.52 -22.71 -19.05
CA ILE A 559 -1.72 -21.40 -19.69
C ILE A 559 -3.19 -21.20 -20.01
N VAL A 560 -3.72 -20.05 -19.63
CA VAL A 560 -5.06 -19.57 -20.00
C VAL A 560 -4.90 -18.33 -20.89
N ALA A 561 -5.50 -18.34 -22.08
CA ALA A 561 -5.48 -17.19 -22.97
C ALA A 561 -6.63 -16.22 -22.67
N GLY A 562 -6.42 -14.93 -22.97
CA GLY A 562 -7.43 -13.88 -22.77
C GLY A 562 -8.74 -14.15 -23.50
N SER A 563 -8.70 -14.74 -24.68
CA SER A 563 -9.88 -15.17 -25.44
C SER A 563 -10.76 -16.18 -24.69
N GLU A 564 -10.18 -17.01 -23.84
CA GLU A 564 -10.89 -17.99 -23.01
C GLU A 564 -11.61 -17.34 -21.82
N LEU A 565 -11.38 -16.05 -21.56
CA LEU A 565 -11.95 -15.30 -20.44
C LEU A 565 -13.05 -14.31 -20.87
N VAL A 566 -13.33 -14.15 -22.16
CA VAL A 566 -14.24 -13.10 -22.68
C VAL A 566 -15.69 -13.28 -22.22
N HIS A 567 -16.24 -14.49 -22.19
CA HIS A 567 -17.64 -14.77 -21.84
C HIS A 567 -17.77 -15.71 -20.64
N ILE A 568 -16.79 -15.70 -19.73
CA ILE A 568 -16.77 -16.58 -18.57
C ILE A 568 -17.60 -16.01 -17.42
N SER A 569 -18.41 -16.85 -16.73
CA SER A 569 -19.11 -16.40 -15.52
C SER A 569 -18.11 -16.12 -14.37
N PRO A 570 -18.43 -15.23 -13.42
CA PRO A 570 -17.55 -14.92 -12.29
C PRO A 570 -17.15 -16.16 -11.46
N GLU A 571 -18.05 -17.15 -11.31
CA GLU A 571 -17.79 -18.39 -10.58
C GLU A 571 -16.83 -19.30 -11.35
N ALA A 572 -17.04 -19.47 -12.64
CA ALA A 572 -16.18 -20.25 -13.51
C ALA A 572 -14.78 -19.60 -13.63
N LEU A 573 -14.70 -18.26 -13.63
CA LEU A 573 -13.44 -17.53 -13.57
C LEU A 573 -12.66 -17.86 -12.31
N VAL A 574 -13.31 -17.84 -11.12
CA VAL A 574 -12.66 -18.18 -9.85
C VAL A 574 -12.06 -19.59 -9.89
N HIS A 575 -12.77 -20.56 -10.43
CA HIS A 575 -12.24 -21.92 -10.58
C HIS A 575 -11.07 -21.99 -11.56
N LYS A 576 -11.17 -21.32 -12.72
CA LYS A 576 -10.14 -21.34 -13.77
C LYS A 576 -8.83 -20.69 -13.31
N VAL A 577 -8.89 -19.53 -12.62
CA VAL A 577 -7.68 -18.83 -12.17
C VAL A 577 -6.91 -19.57 -11.07
N GLN A 578 -7.57 -20.44 -10.29
CA GLN A 578 -6.88 -21.23 -9.27
C GLN A 578 -5.88 -22.21 -9.87
N HIS A 579 -6.23 -22.85 -10.99
CA HIS A 579 -5.41 -23.89 -11.61
C HIS A 579 -4.38 -23.34 -12.59
N ALA A 580 -4.61 -22.18 -13.19
CA ALA A 580 -3.67 -21.54 -14.10
C ALA A 580 -2.50 -20.89 -13.37
N ASN A 581 -1.30 -20.99 -13.91
CA ASN A 581 -0.12 -20.27 -13.44
C ASN A 581 0.43 -19.26 -14.45
N VAL A 582 -0.08 -19.28 -15.70
CA VAL A 582 0.25 -18.31 -16.74
C VAL A 582 -1.04 -17.84 -17.42
N PHE A 583 -1.19 -16.53 -17.54
CA PHE A 583 -2.26 -15.88 -18.27
C PHE A 583 -1.64 -15.10 -19.41
N ALA A 584 -1.94 -15.48 -20.65
CA ALA A 584 -1.35 -14.93 -21.86
C ALA A 584 -2.39 -14.18 -22.70
N GLU A 585 -1.97 -13.23 -23.53
CA GLU A 585 -2.85 -12.42 -24.39
C GLU A 585 -3.91 -11.65 -23.58
N ILE A 586 -3.55 -11.21 -22.38
CA ILE A 586 -4.47 -10.59 -21.42
C ILE A 586 -4.57 -9.09 -21.67
N GLU A 587 -5.80 -8.61 -21.82
CA GLU A 587 -6.12 -7.19 -21.90
C GLU A 587 -6.11 -6.51 -20.50
N PRO A 588 -5.91 -5.18 -20.40
CA PRO A 588 -5.82 -4.48 -19.13
C PRO A 588 -6.99 -4.76 -18.17
N GLN A 589 -8.23 -4.74 -18.66
CA GLN A 589 -9.43 -5.03 -17.87
C GLN A 589 -9.47 -6.47 -17.36
N GLN A 590 -8.97 -7.41 -18.15
CA GLN A 590 -8.91 -8.82 -17.75
C GLN A 590 -7.90 -9.06 -16.64
N LYS A 591 -6.77 -8.26 -16.59
CA LYS A 591 -5.80 -8.31 -15.48
C LYS A 591 -6.50 -8.08 -14.14
N GLU A 592 -7.31 -7.03 -14.05
CA GLU A 592 -8.09 -6.72 -12.85
C GLU A 592 -9.03 -7.86 -12.46
N ASN A 593 -9.79 -8.39 -13.42
CA ASN A 593 -10.76 -9.46 -13.17
C ASN A 593 -10.07 -10.73 -12.65
N ILE A 594 -8.89 -11.09 -13.17
CA ILE A 594 -8.08 -12.21 -12.69
C ILE A 594 -7.68 -11.99 -11.24
N ILE A 595 -7.17 -10.81 -10.89
CA ILE A 595 -6.75 -10.49 -9.52
C ILE A 595 -7.94 -10.55 -8.55
N ARG A 596 -9.07 -9.95 -8.91
CA ARG A 596 -10.30 -10.02 -8.11
C ARG A 596 -10.79 -11.47 -7.91
N ALA A 597 -10.74 -12.31 -8.96
CA ALA A 597 -11.10 -13.71 -8.89
C ALA A 597 -10.16 -14.52 -7.99
N LEU A 598 -8.84 -14.30 -8.06
CA LEU A 598 -7.85 -14.93 -7.19
C LEU A 598 -8.08 -14.57 -5.71
N ARG A 599 -8.40 -13.31 -5.41
CA ARG A 599 -8.77 -12.87 -4.05
C ARG A 599 -10.09 -13.50 -3.58
N LYS A 600 -11.10 -13.57 -4.44
CA LYS A 600 -12.38 -14.24 -4.15
C LYS A 600 -12.20 -15.74 -3.88
N ALA A 601 -11.17 -16.35 -4.47
CA ALA A 601 -10.74 -17.73 -4.20
C ALA A 601 -10.06 -17.93 -2.82
N GLY A 602 -9.93 -16.86 -2.00
CA GLY A 602 -9.36 -16.92 -0.64
C GLY A 602 -7.84 -16.75 -0.59
N ASN A 603 -7.23 -16.24 -1.65
CA ASN A 603 -5.81 -15.91 -1.67
C ASN A 603 -5.56 -14.47 -1.24
N ALA A 604 -4.40 -14.24 -0.64
CA ALA A 604 -3.81 -12.92 -0.44
C ALA A 604 -2.85 -12.65 -1.60
N VAL A 605 -3.19 -11.67 -2.44
CA VAL A 605 -2.54 -11.46 -3.75
C VAL A 605 -1.71 -10.19 -3.73
N ALA A 606 -0.41 -10.29 -4.04
CA ALA A 606 0.40 -9.17 -4.47
C ALA A 606 0.44 -9.12 -5.99
N TYR A 607 0.32 -7.92 -6.57
CA TYR A 607 0.48 -7.69 -7.99
C TYR A 607 1.56 -6.65 -8.25
N MET A 608 2.50 -6.96 -9.15
CA MET A 608 3.54 -6.02 -9.57
C MET A 608 3.39 -5.66 -11.04
N GLY A 609 3.33 -4.34 -11.30
CA GLY A 609 3.28 -3.76 -12.63
C GLY A 609 3.94 -2.38 -12.70
N ASP A 610 4.32 -1.97 -13.91
CA ASP A 610 5.03 -0.71 -14.17
C ASP A 610 4.41 0.13 -15.29
N GLY A 611 3.41 -0.39 -15.98
CA GLY A 611 2.72 0.27 -17.08
C GLY A 611 1.35 0.83 -16.73
N ILE A 612 0.80 1.65 -17.63
CA ILE A 612 -0.58 2.17 -17.52
C ILE A 612 -1.59 1.01 -17.45
N ASN A 613 -1.32 -0.05 -18.19
CA ASN A 613 -2.17 -1.24 -18.30
C ASN A 613 -2.27 -2.06 -17.01
N ASP A 614 -1.40 -1.79 -16.02
CA ASP A 614 -1.33 -2.52 -14.76
C ASP A 614 -2.07 -1.82 -13.62
N VAL A 615 -2.43 -0.55 -13.78
CA VAL A 615 -3.00 0.29 -12.72
C VAL A 615 -4.24 -0.33 -12.08
N ALA A 616 -5.16 -0.85 -12.89
CA ALA A 616 -6.38 -1.48 -12.39
C ALA A 616 -6.08 -2.76 -11.58
N ALA A 617 -5.11 -3.57 -12.03
CA ALA A 617 -4.67 -4.77 -11.32
C ALA A 617 -3.89 -4.44 -10.03
N ILE A 618 -3.05 -3.39 -10.05
CA ILE A 618 -2.34 -2.87 -8.86
C ILE A 618 -3.37 -2.50 -7.78
N ASN A 619 -4.39 -1.72 -8.13
CA ASN A 619 -5.45 -1.32 -7.20
C ASN A 619 -6.34 -2.48 -6.73
N ALA A 620 -6.54 -3.50 -7.55
CA ALA A 620 -7.36 -4.65 -7.23
C ALA A 620 -6.66 -5.66 -6.30
N ALA A 621 -5.33 -5.63 -6.19
CA ALA A 621 -4.55 -6.53 -5.34
C ALA A 621 -4.71 -6.22 -3.84
N ASP A 622 -4.31 -7.15 -2.96
CA ASP A 622 -4.17 -6.88 -1.52
C ASP A 622 -2.93 -6.04 -1.22
N VAL A 623 -1.91 -6.17 -2.08
CA VAL A 623 -0.73 -5.31 -2.11
C VAL A 623 -0.37 -4.99 -3.55
N GLY A 624 -0.60 -3.75 -3.95
CA GLY A 624 -0.13 -3.21 -5.22
C GLY A 624 1.34 -2.82 -5.14
N ILE A 625 2.16 -3.33 -6.07
CA ILE A 625 3.61 -3.08 -6.11
C ILE A 625 3.97 -2.43 -7.43
N SER A 626 4.80 -1.40 -7.40
CA SER A 626 5.40 -0.80 -8.59
C SER A 626 6.90 -0.57 -8.40
N ILE A 627 7.55 -0.03 -9.41
CA ILE A 627 8.99 0.27 -9.38
C ILE A 627 9.22 1.77 -9.52
N ASN A 628 10.38 2.24 -9.10
CA ASN A 628 10.71 3.67 -9.14
C ASN A 628 10.70 4.27 -10.56
N ASN A 629 11.07 3.47 -11.56
CA ASN A 629 11.10 3.89 -12.97
C ASN A 629 9.81 3.55 -13.73
N ALA A 630 8.74 3.18 -13.05
CA ALA A 630 7.42 2.98 -13.63
C ALA A 630 6.80 4.32 -14.05
N VAL A 631 5.76 4.25 -14.88
CA VAL A 631 4.93 5.42 -15.18
C VAL A 631 4.29 5.97 -13.91
N ASP A 632 4.11 7.28 -13.85
CA ASP A 632 3.67 7.98 -12.63
C ASP A 632 2.38 7.43 -12.05
N ILE A 633 1.40 7.17 -12.90
CA ILE A 633 0.11 6.62 -12.47
C ILE A 633 0.24 5.23 -11.83
N ALA A 634 1.15 4.37 -12.31
CA ALA A 634 1.39 3.05 -11.72
C ALA A 634 2.08 3.18 -10.36
N ARG A 635 3.04 4.12 -10.22
CA ARG A 635 3.67 4.43 -8.93
C ARG A 635 2.67 5.02 -7.95
N GLU A 636 1.77 5.87 -8.41
CA GLU A 636 0.76 6.48 -7.55
C GLU A 636 -0.26 5.46 -7.06
N ALA A 637 -0.71 4.57 -7.90
CA ALA A 637 -1.63 3.48 -7.56
C ALA A 637 -1.04 2.46 -6.57
N ALA A 638 0.29 2.29 -6.58
CA ALA A 638 0.95 1.26 -5.80
C ALA A 638 0.99 1.57 -4.29
N ASP A 639 0.82 0.55 -3.47
CA ASP A 639 1.01 0.59 -2.02
C ASP A 639 2.49 0.56 -1.63
N VAL A 640 3.29 -0.11 -2.46
CA VAL A 640 4.73 -0.34 -2.26
C VAL A 640 5.48 -0.02 -3.55
N VAL A 641 6.58 0.71 -3.44
CA VAL A 641 7.46 1.03 -4.57
C VAL A 641 8.84 0.46 -4.32
N LEU A 642 9.35 -0.32 -5.29
CA LEU A 642 10.69 -0.87 -5.27
C LEU A 642 11.66 0.12 -5.91
N LEU A 643 12.77 0.43 -5.23
CA LEU A 643 13.82 1.28 -5.79
C LEU A 643 14.69 0.55 -6.81
N GLU A 644 14.71 -0.76 -6.76
CA GLU A 644 15.41 -1.64 -7.70
C GLU A 644 14.43 -2.67 -8.26
N LYS A 645 14.47 -2.88 -9.57
CA LYS A 645 13.60 -3.83 -10.27
C LYS A 645 14.16 -5.26 -10.13
N ASN A 646 14.14 -5.77 -8.87
CA ASN A 646 14.65 -7.09 -8.52
C ASN A 646 13.65 -7.86 -7.64
N LEU A 647 13.42 -9.14 -7.96
CA LEU A 647 12.52 -10.02 -7.21
C LEU A 647 13.04 -10.37 -5.80
N GLU A 648 14.35 -10.31 -5.56
CA GLU A 648 14.93 -10.49 -4.21
C GLU A 648 14.38 -9.48 -3.23
N VAL A 649 14.24 -8.24 -3.70
CA VAL A 649 13.68 -7.12 -2.91
C VAL A 649 12.24 -7.43 -2.49
N ILE A 650 11.46 -8.09 -3.35
CA ILE A 650 10.08 -8.51 -3.04
C ILE A 650 10.06 -9.59 -1.96
N ASN A 651 10.91 -10.62 -2.11
CA ASN A 651 11.03 -11.65 -1.09
C ASN A 651 11.43 -11.06 0.27
N ALA A 652 12.37 -10.14 0.29
CA ALA A 652 12.76 -9.41 1.48
C ALA A 652 11.59 -8.60 2.09
N ALA A 653 10.79 -7.92 1.25
CA ALA A 653 9.59 -7.20 1.68
C ALA A 653 8.54 -8.13 2.32
N ILE A 654 8.28 -9.29 1.73
CA ILE A 654 7.36 -10.31 2.27
C ILE A 654 7.85 -10.81 3.64
N ILE A 655 9.12 -11.12 3.77
CA ILE A 655 9.72 -11.58 5.04
C ILE A 655 9.62 -10.49 6.13
N GLU A 656 9.90 -9.23 5.81
CA GLU A 656 9.73 -8.12 6.75
C GLU A 656 8.25 -7.87 7.10
N GLY A 657 7.34 -8.03 6.14
CA GLY A 657 5.90 -8.02 6.38
C GLY A 657 5.49 -9.10 7.38
N ARG A 658 5.97 -10.33 7.22
CA ARG A 658 5.73 -11.45 8.15
C ARG A 658 6.27 -11.18 9.54
N LYS A 659 7.49 -10.62 9.67
CA LYS A 659 8.05 -10.21 10.96
C LYS A 659 7.16 -9.20 11.66
N THR A 660 6.72 -8.19 10.94
CA THR A 660 5.86 -7.13 11.47
C THR A 660 4.50 -7.68 11.90
N PHE A 661 3.87 -8.51 11.07
CA PHE A 661 2.61 -9.17 11.37
C PHE A 661 2.72 -10.08 12.62
N LEU A 662 3.75 -10.93 12.68
CA LEU A 662 3.98 -11.85 13.79
C LEU A 662 4.26 -11.12 15.10
N ASN A 663 5.02 -10.03 15.07
CA ASN A 663 5.27 -9.23 16.27
C ASN A 663 3.99 -8.56 16.78
N THR A 664 3.12 -8.09 15.89
CA THR A 664 1.80 -7.59 16.28
C THR A 664 0.94 -8.70 16.89
N LEU A 665 0.92 -9.89 16.29
CA LEU A 665 0.20 -11.05 16.86
C LEU A 665 0.73 -11.47 18.22
N LYS A 666 2.05 -11.48 18.44
CA LYS A 666 2.63 -11.79 19.75
C LYS A 666 2.06 -10.86 20.84
N TYR A 667 2.06 -9.57 20.59
CA TYR A 667 1.46 -8.61 21.53
C TYR A 667 0.00 -8.94 21.83
N ILE A 668 -0.81 -9.18 20.79
CA ILE A 668 -2.24 -9.47 20.95
C ILE A 668 -2.46 -10.74 21.75
N PHE A 669 -1.70 -11.82 21.48
CA PHE A 669 -1.79 -13.07 22.24
C PHE A 669 -1.44 -12.88 23.71
N ILE A 670 -0.34 -12.21 24.00
CA ILE A 670 0.16 -12.01 25.36
C ILE A 670 -0.81 -11.13 26.15
N GLN A 671 -1.11 -9.96 25.60
CA GLN A 671 -1.96 -8.97 26.27
C GLN A 671 -3.37 -9.52 26.54
N SER A 672 -3.97 -10.20 25.54
CA SER A 672 -5.31 -10.76 25.73
C SER A 672 -5.36 -11.85 26.79
N SER A 673 -4.32 -12.68 26.89
CA SER A 673 -4.26 -13.74 27.93
C SER A 673 -4.03 -13.19 29.32
N ALA A 674 -3.14 -12.19 29.45
CA ALA A 674 -2.89 -11.51 30.75
C ALA A 674 -4.15 -10.80 31.24
N MET A 675 -4.78 -9.99 30.39
CA MET A 675 -6.02 -9.28 30.73
C MET A 675 -7.15 -10.23 31.15
N PHE A 676 -7.37 -11.32 30.38
CA PHE A 676 -8.38 -12.30 30.72
C PHE A 676 -8.08 -13.02 32.04
N GLY A 677 -6.81 -13.37 32.29
CA GLY A 677 -6.35 -13.96 33.53
C GLY A 677 -6.63 -13.07 34.74
N ASN A 678 -6.15 -11.82 34.69
CA ASN A 678 -6.33 -10.87 35.77
C ASN A 678 -7.82 -10.64 36.12
N MET A 679 -8.71 -10.52 35.10
CA MET A 679 -10.13 -10.42 35.36
C MET A 679 -10.71 -11.62 36.03
N PHE A 680 -10.38 -12.80 35.50
CA PHE A 680 -10.94 -14.04 36.08
C PHE A 680 -10.48 -14.23 37.54
N SER A 681 -9.22 -13.83 37.81
CA SER A 681 -8.66 -13.85 39.18
C SER A 681 -9.36 -12.85 40.09
N MET A 682 -9.59 -11.62 39.62
CA MET A 682 -10.30 -10.59 40.36
C MET A 682 -11.76 -10.98 40.63
N ALA A 683 -12.44 -11.52 39.61
CA ALA A 683 -13.80 -12.00 39.76
C ALA A 683 -13.90 -13.12 40.81
N GLY A 684 -12.99 -14.09 40.74
CA GLY A 684 -12.95 -15.21 41.69
C GLY A 684 -12.53 -14.78 43.09
N ALA A 685 -11.57 -13.87 43.23
CA ALA A 685 -11.15 -13.29 44.52
C ALA A 685 -12.31 -12.51 45.21
N SER A 686 -13.08 -11.75 44.44
CA SER A 686 -14.24 -11.01 44.96
C SER A 686 -15.33 -11.88 45.55
N LEU A 687 -15.39 -13.18 45.18
CA LEU A 687 -16.33 -14.14 45.78
C LEU A 687 -15.89 -14.67 47.15
N VAL A 688 -14.58 -14.64 47.46
CA VAL A 688 -14.00 -15.32 48.63
C VAL A 688 -13.44 -14.33 49.63
N LEU A 689 -12.87 -13.21 49.19
CA LEU A 689 -12.23 -12.23 50.06
C LEU A 689 -13.27 -11.26 50.65
N PRO A 690 -13.10 -10.82 51.92
CA PRO A 690 -13.97 -9.83 52.52
C PRO A 690 -13.68 -8.38 52.08
N PHE A 691 -12.61 -8.14 51.32
CA PHE A 691 -12.16 -6.86 50.81
C PHE A 691 -11.93 -6.93 49.30
N LEU A 692 -11.70 -5.79 48.64
CA LEU A 692 -11.33 -5.74 47.21
C LEU A 692 -9.94 -6.33 47.03
N PRO A 693 -9.75 -7.22 46.04
CA PRO A 693 -8.47 -7.92 45.91
C PRO A 693 -7.30 -7.02 45.49
N MET A 694 -7.55 -5.88 44.86
CA MET A 694 -6.58 -4.87 44.44
C MET A 694 -7.28 -3.50 44.36
N LEU A 695 -6.56 -2.43 44.63
CA LEU A 695 -7.07 -1.09 44.48
C LEU A 695 -7.09 -0.62 43.03
N PRO A 696 -8.00 0.29 42.61
CA PRO A 696 -8.08 0.80 41.26
C PRO A 696 -6.74 1.36 40.72
N GLN A 697 -6.04 2.14 41.52
CA GLN A 697 -4.74 2.71 41.18
C GLN A 697 -3.66 1.65 41.00
N GLN A 698 -3.71 0.54 41.73
CA GLN A 698 -2.76 -0.57 41.62
C GLN A 698 -2.98 -1.32 40.30
N ILE A 699 -4.24 -1.54 39.89
CA ILE A 699 -4.58 -2.16 38.60
C ILE A 699 -3.99 -1.34 37.44
N LEU A 700 -4.18 -0.02 37.49
CA LEU A 700 -3.66 0.87 36.43
C LEU A 700 -2.12 0.93 36.45
N LEU A 701 -1.51 0.89 37.63
CA LEU A 701 -0.05 0.87 37.78
C LEU A 701 0.56 -0.44 37.27
N THR A 702 -0.08 -1.59 37.52
CA THR A 702 0.31 -2.90 36.98
C THR A 702 0.37 -2.84 35.45
N ASN A 703 -0.69 -2.34 34.81
CA ASN A 703 -0.73 -2.20 33.37
C ASN A 703 0.36 -1.24 32.85
N PHE A 704 0.54 -0.09 33.47
CA PHE A 704 1.56 0.88 33.07
C PHE A 704 2.98 0.30 33.10
N LEU A 705 3.31 -0.48 34.16
CA LEU A 705 4.62 -1.09 34.32
C LEU A 705 4.86 -2.23 33.32
N SER A 706 3.84 -3.01 32.97
CA SER A 706 3.94 -4.09 31.97
C SER A 706 3.91 -3.55 30.54
N ASP A 707 3.22 -2.46 30.28
CA ASP A 707 3.08 -1.88 28.95
C ASP A 707 4.41 -1.36 28.36
N LEU A 708 5.33 -0.87 29.20
CA LEU A 708 6.63 -0.38 28.76
C LEU A 708 7.46 -1.46 28.03
N PRO A 709 7.66 -2.68 28.57
CA PRO A 709 8.29 -3.78 27.84
C PRO A 709 7.48 -4.28 26.65
N TYR A 710 6.15 -4.30 26.76
CA TYR A 710 5.27 -4.76 25.68
C TYR A 710 5.44 -3.93 24.39
N MET A 711 5.68 -2.62 24.47
CA MET A 711 5.96 -1.80 23.31
C MET A 711 7.17 -2.26 22.50
N THR A 712 8.16 -2.90 23.15
CA THR A 712 9.38 -3.35 22.48
C THR A 712 9.19 -4.62 21.66
N ILE A 713 8.08 -5.33 21.84
CA ILE A 713 7.72 -6.52 21.07
C ILE A 713 7.65 -6.23 19.57
N ALA A 714 7.27 -5.01 19.20
CA ALA A 714 7.25 -4.55 17.81
C ALA A 714 8.60 -4.70 17.08
N ALA A 715 9.71 -4.70 17.84
CA ALA A 715 11.07 -4.84 17.32
C ALA A 715 11.75 -6.18 17.74
N ASP A 716 11.01 -7.09 18.38
CA ASP A 716 11.56 -8.38 18.83
C ASP A 716 11.88 -9.32 17.67
N LYS A 717 12.78 -10.27 17.93
CA LYS A 717 13.16 -11.30 16.98
C LYS A 717 12.02 -12.28 16.75
N VAL A 718 11.87 -12.71 15.51
CA VAL A 718 10.89 -13.72 15.10
C VAL A 718 11.63 -15.01 14.73
N ASP A 719 11.05 -16.14 15.10
CA ASP A 719 11.61 -17.46 14.76
C ASP A 719 11.53 -17.70 13.25
N GLU A 720 12.65 -18.14 12.63
CA GLU A 720 12.76 -18.32 11.18
C GLU A 720 11.71 -19.28 10.59
N GLU A 721 11.35 -20.31 11.35
CA GLU A 721 10.33 -21.29 10.93
C GLU A 721 8.95 -20.65 10.71
N GLN A 722 8.64 -19.59 11.44
CA GLN A 722 7.38 -18.86 11.28
C GLN A 722 7.39 -17.94 10.05
N LEU A 723 8.59 -17.55 9.58
CA LEU A 723 8.76 -16.69 8.42
C LEU A 723 8.59 -17.42 7.09
N SER A 724 8.74 -18.76 7.08
CA SER A 724 8.66 -19.59 5.87
C SER A 724 7.23 -19.81 5.35
N ARG A 725 6.20 -19.34 6.06
CA ARG A 725 4.79 -19.53 5.67
C ARG A 725 4.00 -18.23 5.75
N PRO A 726 3.02 -18.03 4.86
CA PRO A 726 2.08 -16.92 4.95
C PRO A 726 1.35 -16.94 6.30
N GLN A 727 1.18 -15.78 6.89
CA GLN A 727 0.47 -15.63 8.17
C GLN A 727 -0.99 -15.26 7.90
N LYS A 728 -1.91 -15.82 8.67
CA LYS A 728 -3.34 -15.51 8.56
C LYS A 728 -3.91 -15.15 9.92
N TRP A 729 -4.84 -14.21 9.91
CA TRP A 729 -5.62 -13.85 11.10
C TRP A 729 -6.56 -15.00 11.48
N ASN A 730 -6.47 -15.48 12.71
CA ASN A 730 -7.31 -16.56 13.21
C ASN A 730 -7.89 -16.23 14.60
N ILE A 731 -9.10 -15.67 14.59
CA ILE A 731 -9.83 -15.27 15.81
C ILE A 731 -10.11 -16.48 16.72
N LYS A 732 -10.40 -17.67 16.16
CA LYS A 732 -10.67 -18.87 16.94
C LYS A 732 -9.43 -19.33 17.74
N GLN A 733 -8.25 -19.28 17.10
CA GLN A 733 -6.98 -19.60 17.76
C GLN A 733 -6.68 -18.58 18.86
N LEU A 734 -6.90 -17.29 18.59
CA LEU A 734 -6.70 -16.21 19.55
C LEU A 734 -7.62 -16.36 20.78
N LYS A 735 -8.90 -16.62 20.58
CA LYS A 735 -9.87 -16.89 21.66
C LYS A 735 -9.45 -18.09 22.51
N ASN A 736 -9.09 -19.20 21.87
CA ASN A 736 -8.64 -20.40 22.60
C ASN A 736 -7.36 -20.13 23.39
N PHE A 737 -6.42 -19.38 22.81
CA PHE A 737 -5.19 -18.98 23.48
C PHE A 737 -5.49 -18.15 24.74
N MET A 738 -6.29 -17.10 24.57
CA MET A 738 -6.71 -16.22 25.66
C MET A 738 -7.30 -16.99 26.84
N ILE A 739 -8.23 -17.92 26.56
CA ILE A 739 -8.88 -18.71 27.60
C ILE A 739 -7.87 -19.65 28.29
N VAL A 740 -7.09 -20.43 27.52
CA VAL A 740 -6.17 -21.43 28.06
C VAL A 740 -5.10 -20.77 28.93
N PHE A 741 -4.46 -19.72 28.42
CA PHE A 741 -3.36 -19.07 29.15
C PHE A 741 -3.84 -18.10 30.22
N GLY A 742 -5.03 -17.52 30.06
CA GLY A 742 -5.65 -16.71 31.11
C GLY A 742 -6.07 -17.56 32.30
N LEU A 743 -6.73 -18.72 32.09
CA LEU A 743 -7.05 -19.64 33.18
C LEU A 743 -5.79 -20.23 33.84
N HIS A 744 -4.74 -20.49 33.04
CA HIS A 744 -3.46 -20.91 33.61
C HIS A 744 -2.87 -19.82 34.51
N SER A 745 -2.88 -18.54 34.11
CA SER A 745 -2.42 -17.45 34.98
C SER A 745 -3.25 -17.36 36.25
N SER A 746 -4.57 -17.39 36.12
CA SER A 746 -5.47 -17.30 37.28
C SER A 746 -5.30 -18.43 38.29
N PHE A 747 -4.93 -19.65 37.84
CA PHE A 747 -4.61 -20.75 38.77
C PHE A 747 -3.44 -20.36 39.70
N PHE A 748 -2.43 -19.66 39.18
CA PHE A 748 -1.29 -19.21 39.98
C PHE A 748 -1.66 -18.01 40.87
N ASP A 749 -2.50 -17.09 40.40
CA ASP A 749 -3.06 -16.03 41.23
C ASP A 749 -3.82 -16.61 42.43
N PHE A 750 -4.70 -17.62 42.24
CA PHE A 750 -5.39 -18.30 43.33
C PHE A 750 -4.46 -19.04 44.28
N LEU A 751 -3.33 -19.55 43.80
CA LEU A 751 -2.31 -20.16 44.64
C LEU A 751 -1.67 -19.08 45.56
N ILE A 752 -1.39 -17.91 45.03
CA ILE A 752 -0.90 -16.78 45.83
C ILE A 752 -1.99 -16.27 46.76
N PHE A 753 -3.24 -16.16 46.37
CA PHE A 753 -4.34 -15.77 47.24
C PHE A 753 -4.52 -16.70 48.42
N PHE A 754 -4.46 -18.03 48.15
CA PHE A 754 -4.47 -19.02 49.22
C PHE A 754 -3.29 -18.87 50.15
N SER A 755 -2.09 -18.64 49.62
CA SER A 755 -0.89 -18.46 50.43
C SER A 755 -1.01 -17.18 51.28
N LEU A 756 -1.40 -16.05 50.73
CA LEU A 756 -1.58 -14.80 51.44
C LEU A 756 -2.66 -14.90 52.52
N TYR A 757 -3.85 -15.42 52.19
CA TYR A 757 -5.00 -15.43 53.07
C TYR A 757 -4.94 -16.53 54.14
N LYS A 758 -4.49 -17.78 53.77
CA LYS A 758 -4.52 -18.92 54.68
C LYS A 758 -3.20 -19.23 55.33
N ILE A 759 -2.05 -18.98 54.69
CA ILE A 759 -0.73 -19.31 55.24
C ILE A 759 -0.13 -18.11 56.00
N PHE A 760 -0.15 -16.93 55.37
CA PHE A 760 0.44 -15.73 55.94
C PHE A 760 -0.53 -14.94 56.81
N HIS A 761 -1.83 -15.23 56.77
CA HIS A 761 -2.89 -14.45 57.40
C HIS A 761 -2.71 -12.96 57.16
N ALA A 762 -2.37 -12.62 55.88
CA ALA A 762 -2.08 -11.26 55.46
C ALA A 762 -3.28 -10.37 55.66
N ASP A 763 -3.06 -9.20 56.21
CA ASP A 763 -4.02 -8.12 56.20
C ASP A 763 -4.25 -7.59 54.78
N GLU A 764 -5.22 -6.74 54.58
CA GLU A 764 -5.62 -6.22 53.27
C GLU A 764 -4.45 -5.59 52.51
N ILE A 765 -3.63 -4.76 53.21
CA ILE A 765 -2.54 -4.01 52.56
C ILE A 765 -1.40 -4.94 52.17
N VAL A 766 -1.04 -5.91 52.98
CA VAL A 766 -0.04 -6.94 52.66
C VAL A 766 -0.54 -7.84 51.53
N PHE A 767 -1.83 -8.15 51.51
CA PHE A 767 -2.46 -8.91 50.43
C PHE A 767 -2.32 -8.15 49.08
N HIS A 768 -2.72 -6.88 49.05
CA HIS A 768 -2.61 -6.00 47.89
C HIS A 768 -1.15 -5.92 47.39
N THR A 769 -0.21 -5.72 48.32
CA THR A 769 1.21 -5.63 47.94
C THR A 769 1.76 -6.94 47.38
N GLY A 770 1.41 -8.07 48.01
CA GLY A 770 1.87 -9.39 47.57
C GLY A 770 1.36 -9.74 46.18
N TRP A 771 0.06 -9.52 45.95
CA TRP A 771 -0.51 -9.79 44.61
C TRP A 771 -0.06 -8.78 43.56
N PHE A 772 0.08 -7.49 43.86
CA PHE A 772 0.64 -6.48 42.97
C PHE A 772 2.04 -6.90 42.45
N ILE A 773 2.93 -7.32 43.34
CA ILE A 773 4.28 -7.78 42.97
C ILE A 773 4.20 -9.02 42.07
N GLU A 774 3.39 -10.00 42.47
CA GLU A 774 3.24 -11.25 41.72
C GLU A 774 2.63 -11.01 40.33
N SER A 775 1.56 -10.23 40.25
CA SER A 775 0.87 -9.93 38.98
C SER A 775 1.77 -9.20 37.97
N VAL A 776 2.51 -8.17 38.39
CA VAL A 776 3.47 -7.51 37.48
C VAL A 776 4.58 -8.49 37.05
N CYS A 777 5.10 -9.30 37.98
CA CYS A 777 6.16 -10.27 37.66
C CYS A 777 5.67 -11.35 36.69
N THR A 778 4.46 -11.88 36.86
CA THR A 778 3.87 -12.88 35.96
C THR A 778 3.64 -12.28 34.56
N GLU A 779 3.15 -11.02 34.46
CA GLU A 779 2.99 -10.31 33.17
C GLU A 779 4.32 -10.07 32.47
N LEU A 780 5.39 -9.72 33.20
CA LEU A 780 6.72 -9.56 32.62
C LEU A 780 7.32 -10.90 32.17
N LEU A 781 7.15 -11.96 32.94
CA LEU A 781 7.71 -13.28 32.63
C LEU A 781 6.97 -13.99 31.48
N ILE A 782 5.62 -13.87 31.42
CA ILE A 782 4.85 -14.47 30.33
C ILE A 782 5.23 -13.87 28.98
N LEU A 783 5.64 -12.61 28.95
CA LEU A 783 6.14 -11.93 27.77
C LEU A 783 7.34 -12.69 27.16
N PHE A 784 8.28 -13.14 27.99
CA PHE A 784 9.43 -13.93 27.52
C PHE A 784 9.02 -15.32 27.04
N VAL A 785 8.08 -15.96 27.71
CA VAL A 785 7.58 -17.29 27.34
C VAL A 785 6.83 -17.23 26.01
N MET A 786 5.89 -16.29 25.84
CA MET A 786 4.97 -16.28 24.70
C MET A 786 5.53 -15.63 23.43
N ARG A 787 6.63 -14.89 23.50
CA ARG A 787 7.26 -14.24 22.34
C ARG A 787 7.76 -15.22 21.28
N THR A 788 7.91 -16.49 21.61
CA THR A 788 8.43 -17.55 20.73
C THR A 788 7.57 -18.81 20.81
N ARG A 789 7.45 -19.54 19.71
CA ARG A 789 6.85 -20.88 19.70
C ARG A 789 7.81 -21.98 20.16
N LYS A 790 9.12 -21.69 20.21
CA LYS A 790 10.15 -22.59 20.77
C LYS A 790 10.12 -22.54 22.28
N SER A 791 10.80 -23.48 22.94
CA SER A 791 11.06 -23.33 24.37
C SER A 791 11.80 -22.02 24.66
N LEU A 792 11.48 -21.40 25.79
CA LEU A 792 12.05 -20.13 26.27
C LEU A 792 13.59 -20.08 26.12
N ILE A 793 14.28 -21.17 26.45
CA ILE A 793 15.75 -21.29 26.46
C ILE A 793 16.32 -21.27 25.03
N LYS A 794 15.55 -21.69 24.01
CA LYS A 794 16.01 -21.82 22.62
C LYS A 794 15.87 -20.55 21.78
N SER A 795 15.22 -19.51 22.29
CA SER A 795 15.00 -18.26 21.57
C SER A 795 15.51 -17.06 22.35
N ARG A 796 16.41 -16.28 21.75
CA ARG A 796 17.02 -15.10 22.39
C ARG A 796 16.15 -13.87 22.22
N PRO A 797 15.69 -13.22 23.31
CA PRO A 797 14.91 -11.99 23.24
C PRO A 797 15.74 -10.79 22.72
N GLY A 798 15.06 -9.75 22.29
CA GLY A 798 15.69 -8.50 21.90
C GLY A 798 16.32 -7.79 23.12
N LYS A 799 17.46 -7.12 22.93
CA LYS A 799 18.15 -6.42 24.04
C LYS A 799 17.25 -5.38 24.72
N LEU A 800 16.51 -4.59 23.95
CA LEU A 800 15.63 -3.56 24.49
C LEU A 800 14.50 -4.15 25.35
N LEU A 801 13.94 -5.30 24.91
CA LEU A 801 12.94 -6.04 25.67
C LEU A 801 13.47 -6.44 27.06
N ILE A 802 14.67 -7.04 27.11
CA ILE A 802 15.32 -7.42 28.36
C ILE A 802 15.53 -6.20 29.25
N THR A 803 16.09 -5.13 28.70
CA THR A 803 16.43 -3.92 29.48
C THR A 803 15.19 -3.29 30.11
N LEU A 804 14.12 -3.07 29.33
CA LEU A 804 12.90 -2.47 29.88
C LEU A 804 12.17 -3.38 30.84
N SER A 805 12.17 -4.71 30.60
CA SER A 805 11.59 -5.66 31.56
C SER A 805 12.35 -5.67 32.89
N LEU A 806 13.68 -5.58 32.86
CA LEU A 806 14.48 -5.48 34.10
C LEU A 806 14.24 -4.16 34.83
N ILE A 807 14.07 -3.05 34.11
CA ILE A 807 13.72 -1.76 34.71
C ILE A 807 12.35 -1.83 35.35
N SER A 808 11.33 -2.35 34.68
CA SER A 808 9.97 -2.51 35.23
C SER A 808 9.97 -3.43 36.44
N LEU A 809 10.70 -4.54 36.39
CA LEU A 809 10.87 -5.46 37.53
C LEU A 809 11.52 -4.76 38.73
N PHE A 810 12.60 -4.02 38.48
CA PHE A 810 13.29 -3.24 39.54
C PHE A 810 12.35 -2.21 40.17
N ILE A 811 11.61 -1.45 39.39
CA ILE A 811 10.64 -0.46 39.87
C ILE A 811 9.57 -1.19 40.74
N THR A 812 9.01 -2.29 40.26
CA THR A 812 7.98 -3.05 40.96
C THR A 812 8.45 -3.51 42.35
N LEU A 813 9.66 -4.07 42.41
CA LEU A 813 10.24 -4.56 43.68
C LEU A 813 10.67 -3.42 44.61
N ALA A 814 11.09 -2.28 44.09
CA ALA A 814 11.54 -1.13 44.84
C ALA A 814 10.38 -0.30 45.39
N LEU A 815 9.24 -0.26 44.74
CA LEU A 815 8.10 0.61 44.99
C LEU A 815 7.59 0.51 46.45
N PRO A 816 7.43 -0.68 47.08
CA PRO A 816 7.02 -0.82 48.47
C PRO A 816 8.01 -0.20 49.48
N PHE A 817 9.26 0.05 49.10
CA PHE A 817 10.30 0.64 49.93
C PHE A 817 10.44 2.16 49.74
N THR A 818 9.60 2.77 48.92
CA THR A 818 9.63 4.20 48.60
C THR A 818 8.61 4.98 49.45
N PRO A 819 8.79 6.32 49.60
CA PRO A 819 7.78 7.16 50.24
C PRO A 819 6.40 7.16 49.56
N PHE A 820 6.35 6.73 48.31
CA PHE A 820 5.10 6.61 47.53
C PHE A 820 4.28 5.36 47.87
N ALA A 821 4.85 4.41 48.59
CA ALA A 821 4.19 3.15 48.93
C ALA A 821 2.85 3.36 49.63
N THR A 822 2.81 4.25 50.66
CA THR A 822 1.58 4.54 51.41
C THR A 822 0.49 5.14 50.53
N MET A 823 0.86 6.03 49.59
CA MET A 823 -0.07 6.66 48.67
C MET A 823 -0.68 5.63 47.69
N LEU A 824 0.09 4.58 47.36
CA LEU A 824 -0.31 3.50 46.49
C LEU A 824 -0.97 2.33 47.22
N GLY A 825 -1.18 2.43 48.54
CA GLY A 825 -1.70 1.32 49.33
C GLY A 825 -0.79 0.13 49.40
N LEU A 826 0.53 0.34 49.37
CA LEU A 826 1.57 -0.71 49.42
C LEU A 826 2.34 -0.66 50.73
N VAL A 827 2.85 -1.79 51.16
CA VAL A 827 3.69 -1.93 52.36
C VAL A 827 4.88 -2.85 52.07
N VAL A 828 5.94 -2.73 52.88
CA VAL A 828 7.09 -3.63 52.77
C VAL A 828 6.66 -5.07 53.04
N PRO A 829 6.70 -5.97 52.04
CA PRO A 829 6.24 -7.36 52.21
C PRO A 829 7.21 -8.15 53.08
N PRO A 830 6.73 -9.13 53.86
CA PRO A 830 7.60 -10.04 54.63
C PRO A 830 8.52 -10.80 53.66
N LEU A 831 9.81 -10.95 54.01
CA LEU A 831 10.80 -11.61 53.17
C LEU A 831 10.40 -13.06 52.82
N LYS A 832 9.76 -13.76 53.72
CA LYS A 832 9.21 -15.12 53.50
C LYS A 832 8.19 -15.14 52.38
N LEU A 833 7.37 -14.07 52.26
CA LEU A 833 6.37 -13.95 51.21
C LEU A 833 7.08 -13.82 49.82
N LEU A 834 8.13 -13.01 49.73
CA LEU A 834 8.90 -12.88 48.50
C LEU A 834 9.50 -14.20 48.02
N PHE A 835 9.95 -15.08 48.89
CA PHE A 835 10.40 -16.40 48.52
C PHE A 835 9.28 -17.31 48.01
N VAL A 836 8.08 -17.20 48.57
CA VAL A 836 6.92 -17.96 48.08
C VAL A 836 6.52 -17.45 46.72
N VAL A 837 6.44 -16.13 46.53
CA VAL A 837 6.18 -15.50 45.20
C VAL A 837 7.20 -15.98 44.17
N LEU A 838 8.50 -15.96 44.50
CA LEU A 838 9.56 -16.43 43.59
C LEU A 838 9.37 -17.92 43.22
N GLY A 839 9.02 -18.77 44.16
CA GLY A 839 8.74 -20.18 43.91
C GLY A 839 7.56 -20.40 42.98
N VAL A 840 6.47 -19.64 43.18
CA VAL A 840 5.27 -19.65 42.34
C VAL A 840 5.60 -19.16 40.91
N LEU A 841 6.38 -18.08 40.78
CA LEU A 841 6.81 -17.55 39.50
C LEU A 841 7.67 -18.55 38.69
N ILE A 842 8.59 -19.25 39.32
CA ILE A 842 9.41 -20.30 38.67
C ILE A 842 8.50 -21.39 38.12
N PHE A 843 7.57 -21.88 38.94
CA PHE A 843 6.64 -22.94 38.55
C PHE A 843 5.70 -22.48 37.46
N TYR A 844 5.21 -21.23 37.52
CA TYR A 844 4.42 -20.60 36.48
C TYR A 844 5.13 -20.59 35.13
N VAL A 845 6.38 -20.11 35.05
CA VAL A 845 7.15 -20.06 33.80
C VAL A 845 7.36 -21.44 33.19
N ILE A 846 7.71 -22.47 34.02
CA ILE A 846 7.93 -23.84 33.54
C ILE A 846 6.64 -24.40 32.94
N THR A 847 5.54 -24.29 33.66
CA THR A 847 4.24 -24.84 33.22
C THR A 847 3.69 -24.08 32.03
N ALA A 848 3.87 -22.76 31.97
CA ALA A 848 3.48 -21.92 30.82
C ALA A 848 4.26 -22.30 29.55
N ASP A 849 5.59 -22.54 29.66
CA ASP A 849 6.42 -22.95 28.51
C ASP A 849 6.00 -24.32 27.96
N VAL A 850 5.71 -25.29 28.87
CA VAL A 850 5.20 -26.62 28.49
C VAL A 850 3.81 -26.52 27.84
N LEU A 851 2.90 -25.80 28.47
CA LEU A 851 1.52 -25.58 27.95
C LEU A 851 1.54 -24.94 26.58
N LYS A 852 2.40 -23.95 26.36
CA LYS A 852 2.60 -23.28 25.07
C LYS A 852 3.03 -24.28 24.00
N MET A 853 4.01 -25.15 24.28
CA MET A 853 4.47 -26.15 23.32
C MET A 853 3.37 -27.13 22.93
N ILE A 854 2.55 -27.55 23.90
CA ILE A 854 1.38 -28.41 23.65
C ILE A 854 0.34 -27.70 22.81
N PHE A 855 0.01 -26.45 23.15
CA PHE A 855 -0.99 -25.65 22.45
C PHE A 855 -0.65 -25.48 20.98
N PHE A 856 0.56 -25.00 20.66
CA PHE A 856 0.97 -24.78 19.28
C PHE A 856 1.15 -26.07 18.49
N LYS A 857 1.55 -27.18 19.13
CA LYS A 857 1.61 -28.49 18.46
C LYS A 857 0.22 -29.00 18.04
N ARG A 858 -0.81 -28.73 18.84
CA ARG A 858 -2.21 -29.12 18.53
C ARG A 858 -2.83 -28.21 17.47
N THR A 859 -2.49 -26.94 17.46
CA THR A 859 -3.06 -25.97 16.52
C THR A 859 -2.34 -25.91 15.17
N SER A 860 -1.16 -26.54 15.05
CA SER A 860 -0.41 -26.70 13.78
C SER A 860 -0.86 -27.90 12.95
N LYS A 861 -1.67 -28.79 13.52
CA LYS A 861 -2.38 -29.87 12.83
C LYS A 861 -3.76 -29.36 12.35
#